data_addb0ac33132ff61f09ca19af581ccef
#
_entry.id   addb0ac33132ff61f09ca19af581ccef
#
_cell.length_a   1.000
_cell.length_b   1.000
_cell.length_c   1.000
_cell.angle_alpha   90.00
_cell.angle_beta   90.00
_cell.angle_gamma   90.00
#
_symmetry.space_group_name_H-M   'P 1'
#
loop_
_entity.id
_entity.type
_entity.pdbx_description
1 polymer ?
#
loop_
_entity_poly.entity_id
_entity_poly.type
_entity_poly.pdbx_seq_one_letter_code
_entity_poly.pdbx_strand_id
1 'polypeptide(L)'
;MSAVVWREGHDAVAATLAVRGPGSDPESEGKLIRIPMVPGEAPDTFHAVFTPTSPGLWTYRVEAWSDPVTTWRHAVDAKVAAGQGPEDLANDIEIGARLFEKAAKTAPRPNRPALLAVAAALRSERPLADRIAPAFAADITEILRANPLRELVTRGKAYTAVVDRERALFGSWYEFFPRSTGGWNEDGTPRHGTFATAAAELPRVAAMGFDVVYLPPIHPIGKINRKGPNNTLTAGPDDVGSPWAIGSDEGGHDAIHPELGTEDDFRAFVARARELDLEVALDLALQCAPDHPWAKEHPEWFTVLPDGTIAYAENPPKKYQDIYPVNFDNDPDGIYAEVLRVVRHWISFGVKIFRVDNPHTKPPNFWEWLIAEVKRTDPDVLFLSEAFTRPARMYGLARRGFTQSYTYFTWRVAKWELTEFGQEIAAKADEARPNLFVNTPDILHETLQHGGPGMFALRAALAATLAPSWGVYSGYELYEHIPLRPGSEEYLDSEKYQLRPRRFDEARRRGESLEPWIATLNRIRRAHPALQQLRNIHFHHIDNDALIAYSKFDPRTGDSVLAVINLNPFGAEQGTIWLDMPALGHEWHDQLTVFDEVSGAQYSWGQANFVRLEPWRAVAHILALPPIGVPTRTTLAYRRNS
;
A
#
# COMPACT_ATOMS: atom_id res chain seq x y z
N MET A 1 10.28 -15.25 -9.24
CA MET A 1 11.60 -14.79 -9.72
C MET A 1 12.05 -15.73 -10.79
N SER A 2 12.57 -15.19 -11.90
CA SER A 2 13.06 -15.97 -13.04
C SER A 2 14.49 -15.55 -13.38
N ALA A 3 15.28 -16.50 -13.91
CA ALA A 3 16.65 -16.25 -14.35
C ALA A 3 16.97 -17.11 -15.58
N VAL A 4 17.83 -16.61 -16.44
CA VAL A 4 18.48 -17.41 -17.51
C VAL A 4 19.83 -17.86 -16.99
N VAL A 5 20.09 -19.18 -17.00
CA VAL A 5 21.32 -19.77 -16.49
C VAL A 5 21.85 -20.79 -17.50
N TRP A 6 23.06 -20.56 -17.96
CA TRP A 6 23.73 -21.42 -18.94
C TRP A 6 25.24 -21.45 -18.71
N ARG A 7 25.90 -22.42 -19.26
CA ARG A 7 27.36 -22.49 -19.35
C ARG A 7 27.78 -23.14 -20.68
N GLU A 8 29.07 -23.07 -20.96
CA GLU A 8 29.67 -23.76 -22.09
C GLU A 8 29.60 -25.29 -21.94
N GLY A 9 29.52 -26.00 -23.07
CA GLY A 9 29.51 -27.47 -23.12
C GLY A 9 28.12 -28.08 -22.95
N HIS A 10 28.07 -29.32 -22.45
CA HIS A 10 26.85 -30.11 -22.29
C HIS A 10 26.51 -30.42 -20.83
N ASP A 11 27.26 -29.84 -19.91
CA ASP A 11 27.04 -30.06 -18.48
C ASP A 11 25.72 -29.46 -18.01
N ALA A 12 25.04 -30.19 -17.14
CA ALA A 12 23.83 -29.71 -16.50
C ALA A 12 24.15 -28.55 -15.56
N VAL A 13 23.30 -27.51 -15.64
CA VAL A 13 23.30 -26.38 -14.72
C VAL A 13 22.03 -26.35 -13.91
N ALA A 14 22.11 -25.75 -12.74
CA ALA A 14 20.96 -25.51 -11.90
C ALA A 14 21.06 -24.14 -11.20
N ALA A 15 19.97 -23.68 -10.65
CA ALA A 15 19.87 -22.40 -9.99
C ALA A 15 19.24 -22.51 -8.60
N THR A 16 19.65 -21.61 -7.73
CA THR A 16 19.12 -21.47 -6.37
C THR A 16 18.81 -20.01 -6.12
N LEU A 17 17.60 -19.72 -5.66
CA LEU A 17 17.24 -18.41 -5.13
C LEU A 17 17.73 -18.33 -3.68
N ALA A 18 18.67 -17.45 -3.41
CA ALA A 18 19.19 -17.15 -2.09
C ALA A 18 18.51 -15.89 -1.56
N VAL A 19 17.77 -16.02 -0.45
CA VAL A 19 16.95 -14.96 0.13
C VAL A 19 17.36 -14.73 1.58
N ARG A 20 17.36 -13.48 2.00
CA ARG A 20 17.63 -13.11 3.38
C ARG A 20 16.67 -12.00 3.79
N GLY A 21 15.95 -12.19 4.89
CA GLY A 21 15.06 -11.20 5.47
C GLY A 21 15.72 -10.38 6.56
N PRO A 22 14.95 -9.50 7.21
CA PRO A 22 15.39 -8.82 8.43
C PRO A 22 15.68 -9.85 9.53
N GLY A 23 16.59 -9.52 10.43
CA GLY A 23 16.90 -10.35 11.59
C GLY A 23 15.91 -10.16 12.73
N SER A 24 16.23 -10.69 13.90
CA SER A 24 15.47 -10.47 15.14
C SER A 24 15.62 -9.03 15.67
N ASP A 25 16.71 -8.37 15.31
CA ASP A 25 16.98 -6.96 15.50
C ASP A 25 16.79 -6.28 14.14
N PRO A 26 16.09 -5.13 14.05
CA PRO A 26 15.87 -4.41 12.78
C PRO A 26 17.16 -4.08 12.02
N GLU A 27 18.29 -3.90 12.71
CA GLU A 27 19.59 -3.60 12.11
C GLU A 27 20.38 -4.86 11.70
N SER A 28 19.91 -6.06 12.05
CA SER A 28 20.57 -7.32 11.73
C SER A 28 19.98 -8.01 10.51
N GLU A 29 20.82 -8.79 9.80
CA GLU A 29 20.35 -9.66 8.73
C GLU A 29 19.86 -10.99 9.27
N GLY A 30 18.69 -11.44 8.79
CA GLY A 30 18.16 -12.76 9.10
C GLY A 30 18.96 -13.91 8.47
N LYS A 31 18.55 -15.11 8.79
CA LYS A 31 19.15 -16.34 8.27
C LYS A 31 18.99 -16.43 6.74
N LEU A 32 20.05 -16.85 6.06
CA LEU A 32 20.01 -17.12 4.62
C LEU A 32 19.16 -18.35 4.32
N ILE A 33 18.12 -18.15 3.51
CA ILE A 33 17.22 -19.18 2.99
C ILE A 33 17.63 -19.49 1.55
N ARG A 34 17.76 -20.77 1.21
CA ARG A 34 18.03 -21.22 -0.16
C ARG A 34 16.84 -22.00 -0.69
N ILE A 35 16.31 -21.57 -1.82
CA ILE A 35 15.15 -22.15 -2.49
C ILE A 35 15.63 -22.69 -3.83
N PRO A 36 15.54 -24.03 -4.09
CA PRO A 36 15.83 -24.57 -5.42
C PRO A 36 14.93 -23.91 -6.46
N MET A 37 15.51 -23.46 -7.56
CA MET A 37 14.76 -23.00 -8.71
C MET A 37 14.44 -24.17 -9.62
N VAL A 38 13.27 -24.17 -10.23
CA VAL A 38 12.83 -25.22 -11.17
C VAL A 38 13.00 -24.71 -12.61
N PRO A 39 13.29 -25.63 -13.58
CA PRO A 39 13.32 -25.27 -15.00
C PRO A 39 12.01 -24.62 -15.43
N GLY A 40 12.10 -23.60 -16.28
CA GLY A 40 10.97 -22.95 -16.93
C GLY A 40 10.61 -23.60 -18.28
N GLU A 41 9.62 -23.05 -18.97
CA GLU A 41 9.20 -23.54 -20.28
C GLU A 41 10.22 -23.24 -21.39
N ALA A 42 10.85 -22.07 -21.33
CA ALA A 42 11.91 -21.71 -22.30
C ALA A 42 13.25 -22.38 -21.88
N PRO A 43 14.08 -22.78 -22.85
CA PRO A 43 15.41 -23.32 -22.56
C PRO A 43 16.22 -22.37 -21.67
N ASP A 44 17.05 -22.95 -20.80
CA ASP A 44 17.97 -22.26 -19.90
C ASP A 44 17.29 -21.32 -18.88
N THR A 45 15.96 -21.34 -18.79
CA THR A 45 15.21 -20.55 -17.82
C THR A 45 14.93 -21.33 -16.54
N PHE A 46 15.05 -20.65 -15.42
CA PHE A 46 14.74 -21.18 -14.09
C PHE A 46 13.85 -20.20 -13.34
N HIS A 47 12.93 -20.72 -12.53
CA HIS A 47 12.05 -19.90 -11.71
C HIS A 47 11.88 -20.42 -10.29
N ALA A 48 11.60 -19.52 -9.36
CA ALA A 48 11.19 -19.84 -7.98
C ALA A 48 10.20 -18.78 -7.48
N VAL A 49 9.33 -19.20 -6.57
CA VAL A 49 8.42 -18.33 -5.83
C VAL A 49 8.88 -18.27 -4.38
N PHE A 50 8.90 -17.05 -3.85
CA PHE A 50 9.19 -16.78 -2.45
C PHE A 50 8.15 -15.80 -1.90
N THR A 51 7.62 -16.10 -0.71
CA THR A 51 6.72 -15.22 0.03
C THR A 51 7.42 -14.71 1.28
N PRO A 52 7.70 -13.40 1.40
CA PRO A 52 8.24 -12.82 2.62
C PRO A 52 7.33 -13.10 3.83
N THR A 53 7.92 -13.32 4.99
CA THR A 53 7.21 -13.70 6.21
C THR A 53 7.11 -12.58 7.24
N SER A 54 7.78 -11.45 6.99
CA SER A 54 7.78 -10.27 7.87
C SER A 54 8.00 -8.98 7.07
N PRO A 55 7.49 -7.85 7.54
CA PRO A 55 7.90 -6.54 7.03
C PRO A 55 9.38 -6.28 7.24
N GLY A 56 9.95 -5.40 6.41
CA GLY A 56 11.33 -4.97 6.48
C GLY A 56 12.08 -5.14 5.17
N LEU A 57 13.40 -4.93 5.21
CA LEU A 57 14.26 -5.03 4.06
C LEU A 57 14.68 -6.49 3.81
N TRP A 58 14.32 -7.02 2.66
CA TRP A 58 14.71 -8.32 2.16
C TRP A 58 15.76 -8.18 1.07
N THR A 59 16.72 -9.10 1.03
CA THR A 59 17.69 -9.22 -0.04
C THR A 59 17.55 -10.57 -0.73
N TYR A 60 17.75 -10.60 -2.05
CA TYR A 60 17.69 -11.83 -2.81
C TYR A 60 18.67 -11.81 -3.98
N ARG A 61 19.17 -12.98 -4.34
CA ARG A 61 20.00 -13.18 -5.54
C ARG A 61 19.81 -14.58 -6.08
N VAL A 62 20.13 -14.76 -7.35
CA VAL A 62 20.25 -16.08 -7.96
C VAL A 62 21.69 -16.56 -7.84
N GLU A 63 21.87 -17.79 -7.41
CA GLU A 63 23.13 -18.52 -7.42
C GLU A 63 23.03 -19.62 -8.47
N ALA A 64 23.78 -19.49 -9.58
CA ALA A 64 23.92 -20.48 -10.64
C ALA A 64 25.06 -21.45 -10.31
N TRP A 65 24.92 -22.72 -10.64
CA TRP A 65 25.96 -23.71 -10.34
C TRP A 65 25.88 -24.92 -11.28
N SER A 66 27.02 -25.60 -11.47
CA SER A 66 27.11 -26.84 -12.22
C SER A 66 26.59 -27.99 -11.37
N ASP A 67 25.72 -28.82 -11.96
CA ASP A 67 25.17 -30.03 -11.33
C ASP A 67 25.87 -31.28 -11.86
N PRO A 68 26.97 -31.71 -11.22
CA PRO A 68 27.73 -32.86 -11.71
C PRO A 68 26.98 -34.17 -11.57
N VAL A 69 26.05 -34.30 -10.64
CA VAL A 69 25.25 -35.52 -10.48
C VAL A 69 24.23 -35.63 -11.62
N THR A 70 23.55 -34.53 -11.97
CA THR A 70 22.61 -34.53 -13.11
C THR A 70 23.37 -34.71 -14.43
N THR A 71 24.52 -34.05 -14.61
CA THR A 71 25.40 -34.27 -15.77
C THR A 71 25.76 -35.76 -15.92
N TRP A 72 26.21 -36.38 -14.82
CA TRP A 72 26.55 -37.81 -14.80
C TRP A 72 25.35 -38.69 -15.12
N ARG A 73 24.18 -38.43 -14.50
CA ARG A 73 22.94 -39.18 -14.77
C ARG A 73 22.57 -39.14 -16.26
N HIS A 74 22.59 -37.96 -16.89
CA HIS A 74 22.28 -37.79 -18.31
C HIS A 74 23.26 -38.58 -19.20
N ALA A 75 24.56 -38.52 -18.88
CA ALA A 75 25.57 -39.21 -19.64
C ALA A 75 25.43 -40.75 -19.54
N VAL A 76 25.21 -41.27 -18.32
CA VAL A 76 25.04 -42.74 -18.11
C VAL A 76 23.75 -43.21 -18.78
N ASP A 77 22.64 -42.51 -18.61
CA ASP A 77 21.36 -42.88 -19.23
C ASP A 77 21.46 -42.92 -20.76
N ALA A 78 22.06 -41.92 -21.37
CA ALA A 78 22.29 -41.86 -22.83
C ALA A 78 23.20 -43.01 -23.33
N LYS A 79 24.26 -43.32 -22.60
CA LYS A 79 25.20 -44.40 -22.96
C LYS A 79 24.56 -45.78 -22.83
N VAL A 80 23.78 -45.99 -21.75
CA VAL A 80 23.00 -47.23 -21.57
C VAL A 80 21.97 -47.42 -22.67
N ALA A 81 21.23 -46.32 -23.00
CA ALA A 81 20.27 -46.32 -24.10
C ALA A 81 20.93 -46.61 -25.46
N ALA A 82 22.20 -46.27 -25.65
CA ALA A 82 23.00 -46.57 -26.82
C ALA A 82 23.60 -47.98 -26.81
N GLY A 83 23.29 -48.84 -25.79
CA GLY A 83 23.72 -50.22 -25.71
C GLY A 83 25.16 -50.43 -25.20
N GLN A 84 25.78 -49.43 -24.56
CA GLN A 84 27.11 -49.56 -23.98
C GLN A 84 27.06 -50.47 -22.74
N GLY A 85 28.06 -51.36 -22.64
CA GLY A 85 28.14 -52.36 -21.58
C GLY A 85 28.94 -51.93 -20.35
N PRO A 86 29.09 -52.85 -19.35
CA PRO A 86 29.80 -52.56 -18.10
C PRO A 86 31.26 -52.15 -18.29
N GLU A 87 31.94 -52.68 -19.32
CA GLU A 87 33.34 -52.35 -19.63
C GLU A 87 33.46 -50.93 -20.17
N ASP A 88 32.56 -50.54 -21.07
CA ASP A 88 32.51 -49.20 -21.64
C ASP A 88 32.21 -48.13 -20.59
N LEU A 89 31.38 -48.46 -19.60
CA LEU A 89 30.91 -47.55 -18.54
C LEU A 89 31.78 -47.61 -17.26
N ALA A 90 32.89 -48.37 -17.23
CA ALA A 90 33.68 -48.54 -16.02
C ALA A 90 34.11 -47.23 -15.36
N ASN A 91 34.57 -46.25 -16.16
CA ASN A 91 34.93 -44.93 -15.67
C ASN A 91 33.72 -44.12 -15.20
N ASP A 92 32.61 -44.18 -15.93
CA ASP A 92 31.37 -43.44 -15.57
C ASP A 92 30.82 -43.96 -14.22
N ILE A 93 30.84 -45.25 -14.00
CA ILE A 93 30.41 -45.89 -12.74
C ILE A 93 31.28 -45.41 -11.57
N GLU A 94 32.60 -45.40 -11.73
CA GLU A 94 33.50 -44.90 -10.67
C GLU A 94 33.36 -43.39 -10.43
N ILE A 95 33.17 -42.59 -11.49
CA ILE A 95 32.85 -41.17 -11.37
C ILE A 95 31.56 -40.98 -10.55
N GLY A 96 30.50 -41.72 -10.89
CA GLY A 96 29.23 -41.69 -10.14
C GLY A 96 29.42 -42.00 -8.66
N ALA A 97 30.13 -43.11 -8.37
CA ALA A 97 30.39 -43.52 -6.98
C ALA A 97 31.09 -42.38 -6.18
N ARG A 98 32.09 -41.74 -6.75
CA ARG A 98 32.79 -40.59 -6.13
C ARG A 98 31.89 -39.39 -5.95
N LEU A 99 31.00 -39.10 -6.90
CA LEU A 99 30.04 -38.01 -6.78
C LEU A 99 29.08 -38.23 -5.62
N PHE A 100 28.53 -39.45 -5.46
CA PHE A 100 27.65 -39.78 -4.34
C PHE A 100 28.39 -39.77 -2.99
N GLU A 101 29.65 -40.20 -2.93
CA GLU A 101 30.51 -40.05 -1.74
C GLU A 101 30.73 -38.57 -1.38
N LYS A 102 30.97 -37.73 -2.39
CA LYS A 102 31.16 -36.29 -2.21
C LYS A 102 29.85 -35.62 -1.73
N ALA A 103 28.70 -36.00 -2.32
CA ALA A 103 27.40 -35.52 -1.89
C ALA A 103 27.09 -35.95 -0.45
N ALA A 104 27.45 -37.19 -0.05
CA ALA A 104 27.29 -37.69 1.31
C ALA A 104 28.06 -36.86 2.36
N LYS A 105 29.23 -36.29 2.02
CA LYS A 105 30.02 -35.44 2.95
C LYS A 105 29.29 -34.15 3.29
N THR A 106 28.54 -33.58 2.35
CA THR A 106 27.82 -32.31 2.50
C THR A 106 26.39 -32.47 2.98
N ALA A 107 25.80 -33.65 2.79
CA ALA A 107 24.43 -33.96 3.19
C ALA A 107 24.25 -34.04 4.72
N PRO A 108 23.03 -33.73 5.24
CA PRO A 108 22.67 -33.95 6.63
C PRO A 108 22.93 -35.39 7.07
N ARG A 109 23.31 -35.59 8.34
CA ARG A 109 23.67 -36.93 8.88
C ARG A 109 22.67 -38.05 8.56
N PRO A 110 21.34 -37.85 8.65
CA PRO A 110 20.37 -38.93 8.33
C PRO A 110 20.41 -39.39 6.87
N ASN A 111 20.80 -38.51 5.93
CA ASN A 111 20.77 -38.80 4.49
C ASN A 111 22.07 -39.47 3.97
N ARG A 112 23.17 -39.41 4.75
CA ARG A 112 24.48 -39.91 4.34
C ARG A 112 24.49 -41.41 4.02
N PRO A 113 23.85 -42.27 4.84
CA PRO A 113 23.85 -43.72 4.56
C PRO A 113 23.23 -44.06 3.21
N ALA A 114 22.14 -43.40 2.82
CA ALA A 114 21.46 -43.62 1.54
C ALA A 114 22.38 -43.26 0.35
N LEU A 115 23.06 -42.11 0.40
CA LEU A 115 24.00 -41.69 -0.65
C LEU A 115 25.24 -42.63 -0.72
N LEU A 116 25.75 -43.06 0.41
CA LEU A 116 26.87 -44.04 0.46
C LEU A 116 26.46 -45.41 -0.05
N ALA A 117 25.21 -45.85 0.18
CA ALA A 117 24.67 -47.08 -0.36
C ALA A 117 24.61 -47.06 -1.90
N VAL A 118 24.27 -45.91 -2.50
CA VAL A 118 24.36 -45.73 -3.97
C VAL A 118 25.78 -45.89 -4.45
N ALA A 119 26.76 -45.29 -3.81
CA ALA A 119 28.18 -45.44 -4.18
C ALA A 119 28.66 -46.90 -4.08
N ALA A 120 28.23 -47.62 -3.04
CA ALA A 120 28.54 -49.05 -2.88
C ALA A 120 27.84 -49.89 -3.96
N ALA A 121 26.58 -49.62 -4.29
CA ALA A 121 25.86 -50.30 -5.36
C ALA A 121 26.54 -50.14 -6.72
N LEU A 122 26.97 -48.93 -7.05
CA LEU A 122 27.70 -48.64 -8.30
C LEU A 122 28.99 -49.47 -8.43
N ARG A 123 29.71 -49.71 -7.34
CA ARG A 123 30.96 -50.54 -7.32
C ARG A 123 30.72 -52.01 -7.15
N SER A 124 29.49 -52.49 -7.01
CA SER A 124 29.20 -53.91 -6.81
C SER A 124 29.42 -54.71 -8.11
N GLU A 125 29.47 -56.03 -7.99
CA GLU A 125 29.55 -56.98 -9.11
C GLU A 125 28.19 -57.40 -9.69
N ARG A 126 27.10 -56.69 -9.31
CA ARG A 126 25.75 -56.94 -9.81
C ARG A 126 25.62 -56.58 -11.30
N PRO A 127 24.56 -57.08 -11.99
CA PRO A 127 24.24 -56.61 -13.34
C PRO A 127 24.19 -55.06 -13.43
N LEU A 128 24.61 -54.51 -14.55
CA LEU A 128 24.75 -53.05 -14.74
C LEU A 128 23.49 -52.28 -14.35
N ALA A 129 22.31 -52.77 -14.76
CA ALA A 129 21.03 -52.14 -14.42
C ALA A 129 20.82 -52.03 -12.90
N ASP A 130 21.15 -53.10 -12.14
CA ASP A 130 20.99 -53.14 -10.67
C ASP A 130 22.00 -52.24 -9.93
N ARG A 131 23.16 -51.98 -10.56
CA ARG A 131 24.18 -51.07 -10.02
C ARG A 131 23.76 -49.63 -10.17
N ILE A 132 23.11 -49.27 -11.29
CA ILE A 132 22.75 -47.92 -11.65
C ILE A 132 21.40 -47.50 -11.03
N ALA A 133 20.41 -48.39 -10.99
CA ALA A 133 19.04 -48.09 -10.55
C ALA A 133 18.95 -47.32 -9.22
N PRO A 134 19.73 -47.62 -8.16
CA PRO A 134 19.68 -46.83 -6.93
C PRO A 134 20.02 -45.36 -7.11
N ALA A 135 20.88 -45.01 -8.07
CA ALA A 135 21.27 -43.64 -8.34
C ALA A 135 20.12 -42.80 -8.94
N PHE A 136 19.09 -43.43 -9.48
CA PHE A 136 17.91 -42.78 -10.09
C PHE A 136 16.66 -42.93 -9.21
N ALA A 137 16.76 -43.53 -8.04
CA ALA A 137 15.64 -43.71 -7.14
C ALA A 137 15.05 -42.37 -6.67
N ALA A 138 13.72 -42.31 -6.45
CA ALA A 138 12.99 -41.09 -6.13
C ALA A 138 13.45 -40.47 -4.80
N ASP A 139 13.71 -41.29 -3.80
CA ASP A 139 14.22 -40.86 -2.49
C ASP A 139 15.61 -40.21 -2.58
N ILE A 140 16.51 -40.81 -3.39
CA ILE A 140 17.85 -40.26 -3.66
C ILE A 140 17.74 -38.91 -4.42
N THR A 141 16.81 -38.83 -5.37
CA THR A 141 16.57 -37.62 -6.11
C THR A 141 16.07 -36.49 -5.19
N GLU A 142 15.18 -36.81 -4.25
CA GLU A 142 14.69 -35.82 -3.28
C GLU A 142 15.79 -35.38 -2.29
N ILE A 143 16.64 -36.30 -1.83
CA ILE A 143 17.80 -35.96 -0.99
C ILE A 143 18.74 -34.97 -1.71
N LEU A 144 19.04 -35.24 -2.99
CA LEU A 144 19.92 -34.39 -3.81
C LEU A 144 19.25 -33.06 -4.15
N ARG A 145 17.92 -33.03 -4.38
CA ARG A 145 17.17 -31.79 -4.60
C ARG A 145 17.23 -30.88 -3.38
N ALA A 146 17.08 -31.46 -2.18
CA ALA A 146 17.16 -30.74 -0.92
C ALA A 146 18.59 -30.28 -0.55
N ASN A 147 19.60 -31.11 -0.93
CA ASN A 147 21.01 -30.90 -0.59
C ASN A 147 21.90 -31.18 -1.82
N PRO A 148 21.86 -30.33 -2.84
CA PRO A 148 22.58 -30.57 -4.08
C PRO A 148 24.10 -30.44 -3.91
N LEU A 149 24.85 -31.26 -4.67
CA LEU A 149 26.27 -31.07 -4.85
C LEU A 149 26.51 -29.93 -5.84
N ARG A 150 26.82 -28.75 -5.32
CA ARG A 150 26.97 -27.54 -6.10
C ARG A 150 28.43 -27.26 -6.41
N GLU A 151 28.78 -27.23 -7.68
CA GLU A 151 30.12 -26.88 -8.14
C GLU A 151 30.11 -25.59 -8.96
N LEU A 152 31.25 -24.89 -9.03
CA LEU A 152 31.44 -23.65 -9.80
C LEU A 152 30.33 -22.62 -9.55
N VAL A 153 30.01 -22.38 -8.30
CA VAL A 153 28.90 -21.49 -7.93
C VAL A 153 29.18 -20.04 -8.34
N THR A 154 28.38 -19.52 -9.27
CA THR A 154 28.36 -18.10 -9.63
C THR A 154 27.23 -17.40 -8.88
N ARG A 155 27.58 -16.32 -8.17
CA ARG A 155 26.62 -15.50 -7.44
C ARG A 155 26.25 -14.29 -8.26
N GLY A 156 24.97 -14.20 -8.64
CA GLY A 156 24.41 -13.03 -9.29
C GLY A 156 24.40 -11.79 -8.39
N LYS A 157 24.04 -10.64 -8.97
CA LYS A 157 23.83 -9.40 -8.22
C LYS A 157 22.77 -9.60 -7.14
N ALA A 158 23.02 -9.05 -5.96
CA ALA A 158 22.01 -8.96 -4.93
C ALA A 158 21.02 -7.81 -5.24
N TYR A 159 19.75 -8.09 -5.08
CA TYR A 159 18.67 -7.12 -5.18
C TYR A 159 18.00 -6.98 -3.82
N THR A 160 17.40 -5.83 -3.59
CA THR A 160 16.64 -5.53 -2.37
C THR A 160 15.15 -5.43 -2.68
N ALA A 161 14.32 -5.76 -1.68
CA ALA A 161 12.88 -5.55 -1.71
C ALA A 161 12.43 -5.08 -0.33
N VAL A 162 11.76 -3.94 -0.29
CA VAL A 162 11.08 -3.48 0.92
C VAL A 162 9.73 -4.16 1.00
N VAL A 163 9.48 -4.85 2.10
CA VAL A 163 8.21 -5.51 2.40
C VAL A 163 7.50 -4.68 3.44
N ASP A 164 6.40 -4.08 3.04
CA ASP A 164 5.56 -3.30 3.93
C ASP A 164 4.52 -4.17 4.63
N ARG A 165 4.00 -3.68 5.76
CA ARG A 165 2.86 -4.29 6.44
C ARG A 165 1.56 -4.08 5.66
N GLU A 166 0.51 -4.84 5.99
CA GLU A 166 -0.76 -4.86 5.26
C GLU A 166 -1.40 -3.46 5.14
N ARG A 167 -1.30 -2.64 6.19
CA ARG A 167 -1.83 -1.26 6.20
C ARG A 167 -1.21 -0.36 5.11
N ALA A 168 -0.08 -0.71 4.56
CA ALA A 168 0.52 -0.02 3.42
C ALA A 168 -0.34 -0.11 2.14
N LEU A 169 -1.15 -1.17 2.01
CA LEU A 169 -2.03 -1.40 0.86
C LEU A 169 -3.49 -1.15 1.20
N PHE A 170 -3.96 -1.67 2.34
CA PHE A 170 -5.37 -1.68 2.70
C PHE A 170 -5.63 -0.84 3.95
N GLY A 171 -6.58 0.09 3.86
CA GLY A 171 -7.03 0.90 4.98
C GLY A 171 -8.10 1.92 4.62
N SER A 172 -8.82 2.36 5.64
CA SER A 172 -9.82 3.42 5.56
C SER A 172 -9.42 4.53 6.51
N TRP A 173 -9.33 5.76 5.99
CA TRP A 173 -8.77 6.91 6.70
C TRP A 173 -9.83 7.94 7.02
N TYR A 174 -9.76 8.53 8.21
CA TYR A 174 -10.61 9.63 8.64
C TYR A 174 -9.75 10.79 9.11
N GLU A 175 -9.82 11.91 8.40
CA GLU A 175 -9.13 13.16 8.74
C GLU A 175 -10.04 14.06 9.57
N PHE A 176 -9.52 14.59 10.69
CA PHE A 176 -10.23 15.59 11.49
C PHE A 176 -9.27 16.47 12.29
N PHE A 177 -9.72 17.66 12.63
CA PHE A 177 -8.95 18.63 13.40
C PHE A 177 -9.26 18.48 14.90
N PRO A 178 -8.30 18.07 15.74
CA PRO A 178 -8.52 17.97 17.20
C PRO A 178 -9.04 19.27 17.80
N ARG A 179 -8.55 20.42 17.31
CA ARG A 179 -8.94 21.75 17.80
C ARG A 179 -10.43 22.07 17.62
N SER A 180 -11.13 21.42 16.71
CA SER A 180 -12.57 21.62 16.45
C SER A 180 -13.48 20.71 17.27
N THR A 181 -12.93 19.84 18.14
CA THR A 181 -13.73 18.90 18.93
C THR A 181 -14.24 19.46 20.27
N GLY A 182 -13.95 20.73 20.56
CA GLY A 182 -14.32 21.36 21.83
C GLY A 182 -15.80 21.70 21.99
N GLY A 183 -16.58 21.65 20.91
CA GLY A 183 -17.99 22.03 20.91
C GLY A 183 -18.17 23.55 20.97
N TRP A 184 -19.17 24.01 21.71
CA TRP A 184 -19.56 25.42 21.78
C TRP A 184 -19.54 25.94 23.20
N ASN A 185 -19.27 27.22 23.37
CA ASN A 185 -19.47 27.98 24.59
C ASN A 185 -20.97 28.28 24.80
N GLU A 186 -21.33 28.80 25.98
CA GLU A 186 -22.71 29.16 26.30
C GLU A 186 -23.29 30.26 25.40
N ASP A 187 -22.43 31.13 24.88
CA ASP A 187 -22.78 32.20 23.95
C ASP A 187 -22.91 31.72 22.47
N GLY A 188 -22.66 30.42 22.23
CA GLY A 188 -22.72 29.81 20.91
C GLY A 188 -21.45 29.98 20.07
N THR A 189 -20.38 30.54 20.61
CA THR A 189 -19.08 30.59 19.93
C THR A 189 -18.39 29.24 19.96
N PRO A 190 -17.60 28.86 18.95
CA PRO A 190 -16.79 27.66 18.96
C PRO A 190 -15.79 27.66 20.13
N ARG A 191 -15.60 26.52 20.78
CA ARG A 191 -14.59 26.32 21.81
C ARG A 191 -13.46 25.46 21.25
N HIS A 192 -12.21 25.84 21.56
CA HIS A 192 -11.04 25.06 21.19
C HIS A 192 -11.09 23.65 21.80
N GLY A 193 -10.83 22.64 20.99
CA GLY A 193 -10.75 21.26 21.43
C GLY A 193 -9.37 20.90 21.98
N THR A 194 -9.31 19.78 22.68
CA THR A 194 -8.10 19.20 23.26
C THR A 194 -7.93 17.75 22.79
N PHE A 195 -6.79 17.12 23.09
CA PHE A 195 -6.65 15.66 22.85
C PHE A 195 -7.67 14.83 23.63
N ALA A 196 -8.11 15.29 24.79
CA ALA A 196 -9.17 14.63 25.54
C ALA A 196 -10.53 14.69 24.81
N THR A 197 -10.90 15.86 24.26
CA THR A 197 -12.14 15.98 23.48
C THR A 197 -12.03 15.25 22.14
N ALA A 198 -10.85 15.26 21.50
CA ALA A 198 -10.59 14.48 20.29
C ALA A 198 -10.67 12.96 20.54
N ALA A 199 -10.17 12.48 21.68
CA ALA A 199 -10.27 11.08 22.08
C ALA A 199 -11.73 10.62 22.29
N ALA A 200 -12.62 11.54 22.69
CA ALA A 200 -14.06 11.27 22.83
C ALA A 200 -14.76 11.04 21.45
N GLU A 201 -14.21 11.56 20.35
CA GLU A 201 -14.70 11.32 18.98
C GLU A 201 -14.28 9.95 18.42
N LEU A 202 -13.20 9.35 18.90
CA LEU A 202 -12.65 8.11 18.35
C LEU A 202 -13.64 6.92 18.32
N PRO A 203 -14.52 6.70 19.32
CA PRO A 203 -15.52 5.64 19.25
C PRO A 203 -16.48 5.79 18.05
N ARG A 204 -16.86 7.03 17.71
CA ARG A 204 -17.69 7.31 16.52
C ARG A 204 -16.95 6.97 15.24
N VAL A 205 -15.69 7.35 15.13
CA VAL A 205 -14.84 7.06 13.97
C VAL A 205 -14.64 5.54 13.81
N ALA A 206 -14.35 4.83 14.90
CA ALA A 206 -14.22 3.38 14.92
C ALA A 206 -15.54 2.67 14.53
N ALA A 207 -16.71 3.20 14.97
CA ALA A 207 -18.01 2.65 14.63
C ALA A 207 -18.32 2.76 13.11
N MET A 208 -17.79 3.78 12.43
CA MET A 208 -17.83 3.88 10.96
C MET A 208 -16.89 2.90 10.25
N GLY A 209 -16.05 2.16 10.99
CA GLY A 209 -15.13 1.16 10.44
C GLY A 209 -13.86 1.74 9.83
N PHE A 210 -13.41 2.91 10.23
CA PHE A 210 -12.11 3.43 9.83
C PHE A 210 -10.97 2.70 10.54
N ASP A 211 -9.79 2.76 9.95
CA ASP A 211 -8.56 2.11 10.43
C ASP A 211 -7.52 3.13 10.90
N VAL A 212 -7.53 4.32 10.30
CA VAL A 212 -6.56 5.38 10.55
C VAL A 212 -7.28 6.69 10.83
N VAL A 213 -6.88 7.36 11.90
CA VAL A 213 -7.23 8.76 12.15
C VAL A 213 -6.05 9.63 11.76
N TYR A 214 -6.28 10.54 10.82
CA TYR A 214 -5.27 11.49 10.38
C TYR A 214 -5.54 12.87 10.99
N LEU A 215 -4.52 13.42 11.65
CA LEU A 215 -4.54 14.72 12.28
C LEU A 215 -3.71 15.71 11.45
N PRO A 216 -4.29 16.83 10.99
CA PRO A 216 -3.52 17.99 10.55
C PRO A 216 -2.49 18.41 11.60
N PRO A 217 -1.50 19.28 11.27
CA PRO A 217 -0.43 19.61 12.19
C PRO A 217 -0.93 20.00 13.58
N ILE A 218 -0.36 19.38 14.61
CA ILE A 218 -0.73 19.57 16.03
C ILE A 218 0.23 20.51 16.76
N HIS A 219 1.11 21.18 16.04
CA HIS A 219 2.20 22.00 16.54
C HIS A 219 1.73 23.42 16.88
N PRO A 220 2.52 24.20 17.66
CA PRO A 220 2.28 25.62 17.83
C PRO A 220 2.14 26.34 16.49
N ILE A 221 1.23 27.30 16.43
CA ILE A 221 0.91 28.06 15.21
C ILE A 221 1.51 29.46 15.29
N GLY A 222 2.15 29.91 14.21
CA GLY A 222 2.77 31.21 14.11
C GLY A 222 1.82 32.38 14.40
N LYS A 223 2.35 33.44 14.98
CA LYS A 223 1.63 34.69 15.31
C LYS A 223 1.87 35.77 14.28
N ILE A 224 3.05 35.77 13.65
CA ILE A 224 3.43 36.74 12.61
C ILE A 224 2.72 36.38 11.30
N ASN A 225 2.04 37.36 10.69
CA ASN A 225 1.25 37.22 9.47
C ASN A 225 0.16 36.12 9.58
N ARG A 226 -0.31 35.83 10.79
CA ARG A 226 -1.37 34.82 11.02
C ARG A 226 -2.59 35.14 10.16
N LYS A 227 -3.16 34.10 9.55
CA LYS A 227 -4.39 34.19 8.76
C LYS A 227 -5.61 34.18 9.65
N GLY A 228 -6.60 35.02 9.29
CA GLY A 228 -7.92 34.99 9.88
C GLY A 228 -8.91 34.11 9.11
N PRO A 229 -10.20 34.10 9.51
CA PRO A 229 -11.26 33.33 8.88
C PRO A 229 -11.28 33.48 7.36
N ASN A 230 -11.57 32.38 6.66
CA ASN A 230 -11.61 32.35 5.19
C ASN A 230 -10.32 32.88 4.51
N ASN A 231 -9.15 32.65 5.14
CA ASN A 231 -7.83 33.04 4.63
C ASN A 231 -7.64 34.58 4.51
N THR A 232 -8.26 35.33 5.38
CA THR A 232 -8.02 36.81 5.43
C THR A 232 -6.58 37.07 5.89
N LEU A 233 -6.02 38.21 5.41
CA LEU A 233 -4.61 38.54 5.64
C LEU A 233 -4.33 39.07 7.06
N THR A 234 -5.37 39.41 7.80
CA THR A 234 -5.26 39.93 9.18
C THR A 234 -6.11 39.07 10.10
N ALA A 235 -5.48 38.48 11.09
CA ALA A 235 -6.17 37.76 12.14
C ALA A 235 -6.62 38.68 13.26
N GLY A 236 -7.79 38.42 13.83
CA GLY A 236 -8.22 38.95 15.12
C GLY A 236 -7.48 38.30 16.28
N PRO A 237 -7.66 38.83 17.51
CA PRO A 237 -6.97 38.31 18.70
C PRO A 237 -7.33 36.86 19.04
N ASP A 238 -8.53 36.42 18.68
CA ASP A 238 -9.05 35.09 18.97
C ASP A 238 -8.97 34.11 17.77
N ASP A 239 -8.40 34.57 16.65
CA ASP A 239 -8.26 33.72 15.46
C ASP A 239 -7.14 32.69 15.62
N VAL A 240 -7.48 31.44 15.39
CA VAL A 240 -6.59 30.29 15.62
C VAL A 240 -5.48 30.14 14.57
N GLY A 241 -5.62 30.78 13.39
CA GLY A 241 -4.67 30.66 12.29
C GLY A 241 -4.66 29.28 11.60
N SER A 242 -3.72 29.12 10.67
CA SER A 242 -3.52 27.86 9.93
C SER A 242 -2.59 26.92 10.69
N PRO A 243 -2.96 25.64 10.92
CA PRO A 243 -2.06 24.69 11.55
C PRO A 243 -0.82 24.36 10.69
N TRP A 244 -0.84 24.65 9.39
CA TRP A 244 0.33 24.49 8.51
C TRP A 244 1.32 25.67 8.60
N ALA A 245 0.98 26.76 9.28
CA ALA A 245 1.93 27.81 9.66
C ALA A 245 2.60 27.42 11.00
N ILE A 246 3.48 26.41 10.93
CA ILE A 246 4.04 25.71 12.08
C ILE A 246 5.09 26.57 12.78
N GLY A 247 4.97 26.64 14.10
CA GLY A 247 5.98 27.16 15.02
C GLY A 247 5.72 28.57 15.51
N SER A 248 6.05 28.77 16.77
CA SER A 248 6.02 30.07 17.46
C SER A 248 7.07 30.04 18.58
N ASP A 249 7.05 31.05 19.47
CA ASP A 249 7.82 31.04 20.72
C ASP A 249 7.48 29.88 21.66
N GLU A 250 6.38 29.14 21.40
CA GLU A 250 5.94 27.97 22.14
C GLU A 250 6.54 26.65 21.62
N GLY A 251 7.28 26.67 20.52
CA GLY A 251 7.97 25.52 19.94
C GLY A 251 7.76 25.35 18.44
N GLY A 252 8.34 24.30 17.89
CA GLY A 252 8.33 23.97 16.46
C GLY A 252 7.66 22.61 16.16
N HIS A 253 8.24 21.89 15.21
CA HIS A 253 7.73 20.62 14.68
C HIS A 253 7.75 19.45 15.70
N ASP A 254 8.45 19.60 16.81
CA ASP A 254 8.53 18.62 17.91
C ASP A 254 7.71 19.04 19.15
N ALA A 255 6.97 20.13 19.06
CA ALA A 255 6.12 20.64 20.13
C ALA A 255 4.62 20.47 19.83
N ILE A 256 3.83 20.40 20.86
CA ILE A 256 2.37 20.35 20.81
C ILE A 256 1.80 21.74 21.04
N HIS A 257 0.76 22.12 20.28
CA HIS A 257 0.02 23.35 20.49
C HIS A 257 -0.55 23.37 21.92
N PRO A 258 -0.27 24.41 22.74
CA PRO A 258 -0.64 24.41 24.16
C PRO A 258 -2.13 24.18 24.45
N GLU A 259 -3.02 24.70 23.60
CA GLU A 259 -4.47 24.50 23.76
C GLU A 259 -4.94 23.07 23.44
N LEU A 260 -4.14 22.25 22.74
CA LEU A 260 -4.46 20.84 22.53
C LEU A 260 -4.13 19.98 23.75
N GLY A 261 -3.18 20.42 24.59
CA GLY A 261 -2.74 19.72 25.81
C GLY A 261 -1.24 19.48 25.83
N THR A 262 -0.85 18.50 26.61
CA THR A 262 0.54 18.09 26.87
C THR A 262 0.96 16.87 26.05
N GLU A 263 2.24 16.50 26.13
CA GLU A 263 2.73 15.22 25.59
C GLU A 263 2.02 14.00 26.20
N ASP A 264 1.72 14.04 27.49
CA ASP A 264 0.99 12.96 28.15
C ASP A 264 -0.45 12.85 27.65
N ASP A 265 -1.12 13.96 27.36
CA ASP A 265 -2.44 13.98 26.74
C ASP A 265 -2.39 13.38 25.31
N PHE A 266 -1.36 13.67 24.54
CA PHE A 266 -1.18 13.07 23.23
C PHE A 266 -0.89 11.56 23.32
N ARG A 267 -0.04 11.12 24.27
CA ARG A 267 0.18 9.68 24.54
C ARG A 267 -1.13 8.98 24.90
N ALA A 268 -1.95 9.60 25.72
CA ALA A 268 -3.27 9.07 26.09
C ALA A 268 -4.20 8.98 24.87
N PHE A 269 -4.19 9.98 23.98
CA PHE A 269 -4.94 9.96 22.73
C PHE A 269 -4.51 8.80 21.83
N VAL A 270 -3.19 8.61 21.60
CA VAL A 270 -2.64 7.51 20.81
C VAL A 270 -2.97 6.15 21.43
N ALA A 271 -2.90 6.03 22.75
CA ALA A 271 -3.28 4.81 23.47
C ALA A 271 -4.77 4.51 23.26
N ARG A 272 -5.64 5.53 23.37
CA ARG A 272 -7.08 5.39 23.16
C ARG A 272 -7.43 5.00 21.73
N ALA A 273 -6.75 5.56 20.74
CA ALA A 273 -6.89 5.16 19.34
C ALA A 273 -6.57 3.65 19.17
N ARG A 274 -5.45 3.21 19.74
CA ARG A 274 -5.03 1.79 19.69
C ARG A 274 -6.04 0.84 20.35
N GLU A 275 -6.65 1.23 21.46
CA GLU A 275 -7.72 0.44 22.12
C GLU A 275 -8.94 0.22 21.23
N LEU A 276 -9.14 1.09 20.24
CA LEU A 276 -10.24 1.06 19.28
C LEU A 276 -9.80 0.52 17.90
N ASP A 277 -8.61 -0.12 17.82
CA ASP A 277 -8.00 -0.61 16.57
C ASP A 277 -7.78 0.49 15.53
N LEU A 278 -7.60 1.74 15.98
CA LEU A 278 -7.26 2.89 15.14
C LEU A 278 -5.76 3.19 15.23
N GLU A 279 -5.16 3.53 14.11
CA GLU A 279 -3.79 4.06 14.05
C GLU A 279 -3.82 5.57 13.86
N VAL A 280 -2.87 6.28 14.48
CA VAL A 280 -2.74 7.73 14.33
C VAL A 280 -1.75 8.05 13.22
N ALA A 281 -2.20 8.86 12.26
CA ALA A 281 -1.35 9.50 11.26
C ALA A 281 -1.16 10.97 11.62
N LEU A 282 0.08 11.47 11.58
CA LEU A 282 0.40 12.90 11.74
C LEU A 282 0.77 13.52 10.40
N ASP A 283 0.45 14.80 10.26
CA ASP A 283 0.96 15.62 9.16
C ASP A 283 2.44 15.95 9.35
N LEU A 284 3.23 15.76 8.32
CA LEU A 284 4.62 16.20 8.23
C LEU A 284 4.73 17.28 7.17
N ALA A 285 4.56 18.54 7.60
CA ALA A 285 4.64 19.72 6.75
C ALA A 285 5.96 20.44 7.00
N LEU A 286 6.94 20.29 6.10
CA LEU A 286 8.27 20.89 6.24
C LEU A 286 8.27 22.34 5.74
N GLN A 287 7.67 23.19 6.55
CA GLN A 287 7.56 24.64 6.39
C GLN A 287 7.36 25.30 7.76
N CYS A 288 7.76 26.54 7.90
CA CYS A 288 7.81 27.23 9.18
C CYS A 288 7.03 28.53 9.13
N ALA A 289 6.38 28.90 10.25
CA ALA A 289 5.94 30.26 10.44
C ALA A 289 7.15 31.21 10.60
N PRO A 290 7.00 32.53 10.38
CA PRO A 290 8.11 33.48 10.54
C PRO A 290 8.71 33.52 11.94
N ASP A 291 7.94 33.19 12.96
CA ASP A 291 8.33 33.13 14.37
C ASP A 291 8.75 31.73 14.86
N HIS A 292 8.89 30.75 13.97
CA HIS A 292 9.40 29.41 14.27
C HIS A 292 10.82 29.48 14.86
N PRO A 293 11.18 28.64 15.86
CA PRO A 293 12.55 28.58 16.42
C PRO A 293 13.63 28.47 15.34
N TRP A 294 13.46 27.60 14.34
CA TRP A 294 14.43 27.42 13.26
C TRP A 294 14.70 28.71 12.47
N ALA A 295 13.71 29.61 12.30
CA ALA A 295 13.93 30.87 11.59
C ALA A 295 14.91 31.80 12.30
N LYS A 296 15.07 31.63 13.62
CA LYS A 296 16.00 32.40 14.46
C LYS A 296 17.33 31.69 14.67
N GLU A 297 17.28 30.38 14.90
CA GLU A 297 18.44 29.56 15.30
C GLU A 297 19.22 29.03 14.09
N HIS A 298 18.53 28.81 12.96
CA HIS A 298 19.06 28.21 11.73
C HIS A 298 18.63 29.02 10.49
N PRO A 299 19.02 30.31 10.36
CA PRO A 299 18.65 31.13 9.21
C PRO A 299 19.17 30.55 7.87
N GLU A 300 20.23 29.72 7.91
CA GLU A 300 20.74 28.96 6.77
C GLU A 300 19.74 27.97 6.19
N TRP A 301 18.74 27.52 6.93
CA TRP A 301 17.70 26.63 6.45
C TRP A 301 16.58 27.34 5.68
N PHE A 302 16.78 28.63 5.36
CA PHE A 302 15.81 29.43 4.63
C PHE A 302 16.47 30.17 3.46
N THR A 303 15.65 30.55 2.48
CA THR A 303 16.11 31.35 1.35
C THR A 303 16.00 32.83 1.71
N VAL A 304 17.13 33.54 1.72
CA VAL A 304 17.19 34.97 1.96
C VAL A 304 17.14 35.73 0.64
N LEU A 305 16.25 36.71 0.55
CA LEU A 305 16.10 37.60 -0.62
C LEU A 305 17.19 38.67 -0.61
N PRO A 306 17.43 39.37 -1.76
CA PRO A 306 18.45 40.42 -1.85
C PRO A 306 18.31 41.59 -0.86
N ASP A 307 17.09 41.83 -0.35
CA ASP A 307 16.81 42.84 0.65
C ASP A 307 17.05 42.37 2.11
N GLY A 308 17.48 41.10 2.27
CA GLY A 308 17.75 40.49 3.58
C GLY A 308 16.52 39.84 4.24
N THR A 309 15.35 39.88 3.63
CA THR A 309 14.17 39.20 4.15
C THR A 309 14.16 37.71 3.77
N ILE A 310 13.51 36.87 4.59
CA ILE A 310 13.29 35.45 4.25
C ILE A 310 12.14 35.35 3.24
N ALA A 311 12.34 34.54 2.21
CA ALA A 311 11.30 34.28 1.21
C ALA A 311 10.14 33.51 1.84
N TYR A 312 8.91 34.03 1.70
CA TYR A 312 7.71 33.27 2.05
C TYR A 312 7.26 32.36 0.89
N ALA A 313 6.37 31.41 1.19
CA ALA A 313 5.87 30.47 0.20
C ALA A 313 5.00 31.19 -0.86
N GLU A 314 5.26 30.90 -2.12
CA GLU A 314 4.49 31.42 -3.26
C GLU A 314 4.16 30.32 -4.27
N ASN A 315 2.97 30.42 -4.85
CA ASN A 315 2.60 29.79 -6.11
C ASN A 315 1.90 30.89 -6.94
N PRO A 316 2.67 31.73 -7.66
CA PRO A 316 2.16 32.96 -8.24
C PRO A 316 0.87 32.75 -9.05
N PRO A 317 -0.15 33.63 -8.86
CA PRO A 317 -0.15 34.81 -8.02
C PRO A 317 -0.48 34.61 -6.54
N LYS A 318 -0.67 33.36 -6.08
CA LYS A 318 -0.97 33.05 -4.67
C LYS A 318 0.26 33.27 -3.79
N LYS A 319 0.06 33.89 -2.62
CA LYS A 319 1.09 34.19 -1.62
C LYS A 319 0.67 33.65 -0.25
N TYR A 320 1.61 33.06 0.46
CA TYR A 320 1.42 32.48 1.80
C TYR A 320 2.42 33.13 2.76
N GLN A 321 2.12 34.37 3.18
CA GLN A 321 3.05 35.20 3.97
C GLN A 321 3.29 34.66 5.38
N ASP A 322 2.43 33.78 5.85
CA ASP A 322 2.51 33.07 7.13
C ASP A 322 3.41 31.83 7.09
N ILE A 323 4.04 31.51 5.93
CA ILE A 323 4.81 30.30 5.73
C ILE A 323 6.16 30.60 5.05
N TYR A 324 7.25 30.16 5.68
CA TYR A 324 8.59 30.12 5.11
C TYR A 324 8.91 28.68 4.66
N PRO A 325 9.15 28.42 3.37
CA PRO A 325 9.64 27.14 2.90
C PRO A 325 11.05 26.85 3.44
N VAL A 326 11.28 25.60 3.84
CA VAL A 326 12.62 25.13 4.25
C VAL A 326 13.49 24.94 3.00
N ASN A 327 14.72 25.46 3.06
CA ASN A 327 15.75 25.29 2.04
C ASN A 327 16.65 24.09 2.42
N PHE A 328 16.74 23.11 1.51
CA PHE A 328 17.50 21.89 1.70
C PHE A 328 18.92 21.93 1.08
N ASP A 329 19.28 23.02 0.40
CA ASP A 329 20.52 23.10 -0.38
C ASP A 329 21.65 23.77 0.42
N ASN A 330 21.31 24.68 1.34
CA ASN A 330 22.31 25.48 2.08
C ASN A 330 23.03 24.67 3.16
N ASP A 331 22.29 23.83 3.91
CA ASP A 331 22.83 22.95 4.96
C ASP A 331 22.07 21.60 4.93
N PRO A 332 22.33 20.75 3.93
CA PRO A 332 21.62 19.47 3.81
C PRO A 332 21.85 18.54 5.00
N ASP A 333 23.07 18.51 5.55
CA ASP A 333 23.39 17.61 6.68
C ASP A 333 22.61 18.01 7.94
N GLY A 334 22.53 19.30 8.26
CA GLY A 334 21.81 19.81 9.41
C GLY A 334 20.32 19.58 9.31
N ILE A 335 19.69 20.00 8.21
CA ILE A 335 18.23 19.89 8.04
C ILE A 335 17.78 18.42 7.91
N TYR A 336 18.58 17.55 7.27
CA TYR A 336 18.28 16.12 7.17
C TYR A 336 18.28 15.48 8.56
N ALA A 337 19.31 15.72 9.36
CA ALA A 337 19.43 15.20 10.71
C ALA A 337 18.28 15.69 11.61
N GLU A 338 17.91 16.95 11.52
CA GLU A 338 16.85 17.55 12.31
C GLU A 338 15.47 16.96 11.93
N VAL A 339 15.12 16.85 10.65
CA VAL A 339 13.85 16.24 10.25
C VAL A 339 13.78 14.78 10.67
N LEU A 340 14.87 14.02 10.56
CA LEU A 340 14.92 12.65 11.07
C LEU A 340 14.69 12.60 12.59
N ARG A 341 15.27 13.53 13.36
CA ARG A 341 15.05 13.67 14.80
C ARG A 341 13.56 13.91 15.11
N VAL A 342 12.93 14.84 14.40
CA VAL A 342 11.49 15.15 14.55
C VAL A 342 10.63 13.94 14.25
N VAL A 343 10.88 13.23 13.14
CA VAL A 343 10.10 12.02 12.80
C VAL A 343 10.27 10.94 13.89
N ARG A 344 11.49 10.69 14.36
CA ARG A 344 11.77 9.74 15.45
C ARG A 344 11.14 10.16 16.77
N HIS A 345 11.08 11.45 17.06
CA HIS A 345 10.37 11.98 18.22
C HIS A 345 8.91 11.51 18.21
N TRP A 346 8.17 11.73 17.14
CA TRP A 346 6.76 11.31 17.03
C TRP A 346 6.59 9.78 16.97
N ILE A 347 7.52 9.05 16.39
CA ILE A 347 7.53 7.58 16.46
C ILE A 347 7.62 7.11 17.92
N SER A 348 8.36 7.80 18.78
CA SER A 348 8.48 7.48 20.21
C SER A 348 7.16 7.60 20.97
N PHE A 349 6.21 8.38 20.47
CA PHE A 349 4.84 8.48 20.99
C PHE A 349 3.89 7.39 20.44
N GLY A 350 4.38 6.53 19.55
CA GLY A 350 3.61 5.46 18.94
C GLY A 350 2.96 5.80 17.60
N VAL A 351 3.32 6.96 17.01
CA VAL A 351 2.91 7.31 15.65
C VAL A 351 3.63 6.42 14.64
N LYS A 352 2.87 5.81 13.75
CA LYS A 352 3.38 4.87 12.74
C LYS A 352 3.07 5.30 11.31
N ILE A 353 2.43 6.44 11.13
CA ILE A 353 2.03 6.93 9.80
C ILE A 353 2.26 8.44 9.74
N PHE A 354 2.88 8.89 8.66
CA PHE A 354 3.06 10.31 8.35
C PHE A 354 2.40 10.62 7.00
N ARG A 355 1.46 11.56 7.02
CA ARG A 355 0.98 12.21 5.79
C ARG A 355 1.91 13.38 5.51
N VAL A 356 2.53 13.38 4.36
CA VAL A 356 3.55 14.38 4.00
C VAL A 356 2.96 15.44 3.10
N ASP A 357 2.99 16.67 3.60
CA ASP A 357 2.49 17.85 2.92
C ASP A 357 3.42 18.27 1.77
N ASN A 358 2.87 18.37 0.56
CA ASN A 358 3.56 18.86 -0.64
C ASN A 358 5.02 18.33 -0.82
N PRO A 359 5.27 17.00 -0.77
CA PRO A 359 6.64 16.48 -0.86
C PRO A 359 7.32 16.77 -2.20
N HIS A 360 6.56 17.04 -3.25
CA HIS A 360 7.07 17.38 -4.58
C HIS A 360 7.77 18.75 -4.64
N THR A 361 7.67 19.55 -3.59
CA THR A 361 8.35 20.85 -3.43
C THR A 361 9.69 20.73 -2.69
N LYS A 362 10.09 19.53 -2.27
CA LYS A 362 11.34 19.23 -1.58
C LYS A 362 12.18 18.25 -2.42
N PRO A 363 13.50 18.15 -2.17
CA PRO A 363 14.36 17.30 -2.97
C PRO A 363 13.99 15.81 -2.90
N PRO A 364 13.86 15.10 -4.03
CA PRO A 364 13.50 13.67 -4.02
C PRO A 364 14.53 12.79 -3.29
N ASN A 365 15.82 13.12 -3.34
CA ASN A 365 16.88 12.41 -2.64
C ASN A 365 16.79 12.55 -1.12
N PHE A 366 16.30 13.68 -0.62
CA PHE A 366 15.99 13.83 0.80
C PHE A 366 14.94 12.81 1.26
N TRP A 367 13.84 12.67 0.52
CA TRP A 367 12.79 11.70 0.86
C TRP A 367 13.28 10.26 0.79
N GLU A 368 14.05 9.91 -0.25
CA GLU A 368 14.65 8.58 -0.36
C GLU A 368 15.51 8.24 0.85
N TRP A 369 16.37 9.19 1.28
CA TRP A 369 17.21 9.04 2.44
C TRP A 369 16.41 8.96 3.75
N LEU A 370 15.47 9.89 3.99
CA LEU A 370 14.69 9.94 5.24
C LEU A 370 13.87 8.65 5.42
N ILE A 371 13.15 8.24 4.37
CA ILE A 371 12.32 7.03 4.43
C ILE A 371 13.18 5.78 4.65
N ALA A 372 14.32 5.68 3.98
CA ALA A 372 15.25 4.57 4.17
C ALA A 372 15.80 4.52 5.61
N GLU A 373 16.20 5.67 6.17
CA GLU A 373 16.72 5.76 7.54
C GLU A 373 15.65 5.43 8.59
N VAL A 374 14.42 5.87 8.40
CA VAL A 374 13.32 5.51 9.29
C VAL A 374 13.00 4.02 9.18
N LYS A 375 12.86 3.48 7.98
CA LYS A 375 12.52 2.06 7.77
C LYS A 375 13.63 1.09 8.20
N ARG A 376 14.83 1.55 8.37
CA ARG A 376 15.96 0.74 8.89
C ARG A 376 15.70 0.32 10.34
N THR A 377 15.11 1.18 11.17
CA THR A 377 14.80 0.91 12.59
C THR A 377 13.32 0.64 12.82
N ASP A 378 12.44 1.26 12.04
CA ASP A 378 10.98 1.21 12.17
C ASP A 378 10.33 0.83 10.83
N PRO A 379 10.48 -0.43 10.37
CA PRO A 379 10.02 -0.88 9.05
C PRO A 379 8.50 -0.83 8.88
N ASP A 380 7.75 -0.73 9.94
CA ASP A 380 6.29 -0.63 9.99
C ASP A 380 5.76 0.80 9.82
N VAL A 381 6.62 1.81 9.80
CA VAL A 381 6.24 3.21 9.56
C VAL A 381 5.88 3.43 8.09
N LEU A 382 4.77 4.15 7.86
CA LEU A 382 4.23 4.44 6.53
C LEU A 382 4.31 5.94 6.23
N PHE A 383 4.53 6.27 4.95
CA PHE A 383 4.55 7.64 4.46
C PHE A 383 3.53 7.78 3.32
N LEU A 384 2.53 8.65 3.49
CA LEU A 384 1.54 9.02 2.48
C LEU A 384 1.92 10.36 1.87
N SER A 385 2.20 10.40 0.55
CA SER A 385 2.54 11.64 -0.14
C SER A 385 1.30 12.40 -0.60
N GLU A 386 1.19 13.66 -0.22
CA GLU A 386 0.23 14.58 -0.84
C GLU A 386 0.91 15.30 -1.99
N ALA A 387 0.73 14.77 -3.20
CA ALA A 387 1.40 15.29 -4.38
C ALA A 387 0.46 15.34 -5.58
N PHE A 388 -0.38 16.38 -5.62
CA PHE A 388 -1.23 16.68 -6.79
C PHE A 388 -0.37 17.30 -7.89
N THR A 389 0.42 16.49 -8.57
CA THR A 389 1.39 16.90 -9.58
C THR A 389 1.34 15.99 -10.80
N ARG A 390 2.10 16.32 -11.85
CA ARG A 390 2.16 15.51 -13.06
C ARG A 390 2.58 14.06 -12.74
N PRO A 391 2.10 13.06 -13.48
CA PRO A 391 2.34 11.63 -13.19
C PRO A 391 3.81 11.28 -12.97
N ALA A 392 4.72 11.84 -13.75
CA ALA A 392 6.16 11.58 -13.60
C ALA A 392 6.71 11.93 -12.20
N ARG A 393 6.22 13.02 -11.56
CA ARG A 393 6.62 13.40 -10.20
C ARG A 393 5.90 12.55 -9.16
N MET A 394 4.60 12.31 -9.32
CA MET A 394 3.81 11.50 -8.41
C MET A 394 4.38 10.07 -8.29
N TYR A 395 4.57 9.39 -9.43
CA TYR A 395 5.20 8.06 -9.46
C TYR A 395 6.68 8.11 -9.10
N GLY A 396 7.37 9.22 -9.40
CA GLY A 396 8.74 9.46 -8.98
C GLY A 396 8.92 9.43 -7.46
N LEU A 397 8.01 10.07 -6.71
CA LEU A 397 8.00 10.04 -5.24
C LEU A 397 7.71 8.62 -4.71
N ALA A 398 6.74 7.92 -5.30
CA ALA A 398 6.45 6.54 -4.92
C ALA A 398 7.70 5.63 -5.06
N ARG A 399 8.46 5.77 -6.15
CA ARG A 399 9.73 5.03 -6.36
C ARG A 399 10.84 5.44 -5.39
N ARG A 400 10.73 6.60 -4.73
CA ARG A 400 11.66 7.06 -3.67
C ARG A 400 11.31 6.53 -2.28
N GLY A 401 10.27 5.71 -2.17
CA GLY A 401 9.93 5.01 -0.93
C GLY A 401 8.62 5.44 -0.28
N PHE A 402 7.91 6.43 -0.81
CA PHE A 402 6.58 6.74 -0.31
C PHE A 402 5.67 5.52 -0.38
N THR A 403 5.04 5.19 0.72
CA THR A 403 4.23 3.98 0.86
C THR A 403 2.91 4.08 0.13
N GLN A 404 2.29 5.26 0.19
CA GLN A 404 1.02 5.59 -0.45
C GLN A 404 1.08 6.99 -1.06
N SER A 405 0.14 7.30 -1.96
CA SER A 405 0.00 8.62 -2.56
C SER A 405 -1.47 9.00 -2.70
N TYR A 406 -1.78 10.28 -2.47
CA TYR A 406 -2.99 10.90 -2.99
C TYR A 406 -2.99 10.79 -4.52
N THR A 407 -4.17 10.93 -5.13
CA THR A 407 -4.35 10.74 -6.57
C THR A 407 -5.32 11.76 -7.14
N TYR A 408 -5.48 11.75 -8.47
CA TYR A 408 -6.47 12.58 -9.18
C TYR A 408 -7.90 12.01 -9.13
N PHE A 409 -8.20 11.04 -8.27
CA PHE A 409 -9.54 10.45 -8.13
C PHE A 409 -10.64 11.51 -7.99
N THR A 410 -10.41 12.55 -7.20
CA THR A 410 -11.38 13.61 -6.94
C THR A 410 -11.92 14.24 -8.23
N TRP A 411 -11.07 14.41 -9.25
CA TRP A 411 -11.40 15.03 -10.53
C TRP A 411 -11.77 14.03 -11.64
N ARG A 412 -11.89 12.75 -11.33
CA ARG A 412 -12.38 11.72 -12.25
C ARG A 412 -13.88 11.53 -12.01
N VAL A 413 -14.71 11.93 -12.96
CA VAL A 413 -16.17 12.01 -12.78
C VAL A 413 -16.90 11.14 -13.79
N ALA A 414 -16.58 11.26 -15.07
CA ALA A 414 -17.22 10.51 -16.13
C ALA A 414 -16.84 9.01 -16.10
N LYS A 415 -17.73 8.14 -16.57
CA LYS A 415 -17.50 6.68 -16.65
C LYS A 415 -16.16 6.33 -17.30
N TRP A 416 -15.84 6.96 -18.44
CA TRP A 416 -14.59 6.68 -19.15
C TRP A 416 -13.35 7.11 -18.35
N GLU A 417 -13.40 8.27 -17.67
CA GLU A 417 -12.30 8.75 -16.81
C GLU A 417 -12.05 7.81 -15.63
N LEU A 418 -13.14 7.33 -14.98
CA LEU A 418 -13.05 6.40 -13.86
C LEU A 418 -12.54 5.03 -14.31
N THR A 419 -12.91 4.59 -15.52
CA THR A 419 -12.43 3.33 -16.10
C THR A 419 -10.94 3.42 -16.40
N GLU A 420 -10.49 4.47 -17.09
CA GLU A 420 -9.08 4.72 -17.39
C GLU A 420 -8.25 4.83 -16.12
N PHE A 421 -8.73 5.59 -15.14
CA PHE A 421 -8.08 5.75 -13.84
C PHE A 421 -7.95 4.40 -13.10
N GLY A 422 -9.03 3.61 -13.03
CA GLY A 422 -9.01 2.30 -12.39
C GLY A 422 -8.01 1.33 -13.05
N GLN A 423 -7.94 1.35 -14.39
CA GLN A 423 -6.96 0.57 -15.14
C GLN A 423 -5.53 1.07 -14.91
N GLU A 424 -5.32 2.38 -14.88
CA GLU A 424 -4.00 2.99 -14.63
C GLU A 424 -3.47 2.57 -13.25
N ILE A 425 -4.25 2.74 -12.17
CA ILE A 425 -3.78 2.41 -10.82
C ILE A 425 -3.50 0.92 -10.65
N ALA A 426 -4.24 0.05 -11.33
CA ALA A 426 -3.98 -1.39 -11.33
C ALA A 426 -2.68 -1.73 -12.10
N ALA A 427 -2.48 -1.14 -13.27
CA ALA A 427 -1.26 -1.33 -14.07
C ALA A 427 -0.01 -0.77 -13.36
N LYS A 428 -0.17 0.28 -12.56
CA LYS A 428 0.91 0.95 -11.80
C LYS A 428 1.10 0.40 -10.38
N ALA A 429 0.43 -0.68 -10.02
CA ALA A 429 0.48 -1.26 -8.68
C ALA A 429 1.88 -1.74 -8.24
N ASP A 430 2.82 -1.95 -9.17
CA ASP A 430 4.23 -2.23 -8.87
C ASP A 430 5.00 -0.98 -8.44
N GLU A 431 4.50 0.22 -8.76
CA GLU A 431 5.18 1.49 -8.55
C GLU A 431 4.57 2.30 -7.40
N ALA A 432 3.24 2.28 -7.26
CA ALA A 432 2.53 3.14 -6.32
C ALA A 432 1.28 2.47 -5.73
N ARG A 433 0.90 2.89 -4.53
CA ARG A 433 -0.34 2.50 -3.84
C ARG A 433 -1.20 3.76 -3.66
N PRO A 434 -2.34 3.86 -4.37
CA PRO A 434 -3.24 5.00 -4.27
C PRO A 434 -4.02 4.99 -2.96
N ASN A 435 -4.25 6.18 -2.40
CA ASN A 435 -5.22 6.42 -1.35
C ASN A 435 -6.27 7.40 -1.88
N LEU A 436 -7.51 6.96 -2.00
CA LEU A 436 -8.59 7.71 -2.66
C LEU A 436 -9.36 8.56 -1.65
N PHE A 437 -8.89 9.76 -1.35
CA PHE A 437 -9.66 10.70 -0.57
C PHE A 437 -10.82 11.26 -1.40
N VAL A 438 -12.02 11.25 -0.82
CA VAL A 438 -13.25 11.78 -1.46
C VAL A 438 -13.36 13.29 -1.35
N ASN A 439 -12.75 13.87 -0.32
CA ASN A 439 -12.58 15.30 -0.07
C ASN A 439 -11.34 15.50 0.82
N THR A 440 -10.83 16.72 0.88
CA THR A 440 -9.79 17.16 1.81
C THR A 440 -10.14 18.55 2.33
N PRO A 441 -9.46 19.09 3.35
CA PRO A 441 -9.68 20.49 3.77
C PRO A 441 -9.45 21.53 2.67
N ASP A 442 -8.69 21.18 1.61
CA ASP A 442 -8.37 22.02 0.46
C ASP A 442 -9.25 21.76 -0.76
N ILE A 443 -9.96 20.62 -0.80
CA ILE A 443 -10.61 20.15 -2.03
C ILE A 443 -12.05 19.73 -1.75
N LEU A 444 -12.95 20.64 -2.08
CA LEU A 444 -14.38 20.41 -2.22
C LEU A 444 -14.73 20.48 -3.71
N HIS A 445 -14.65 19.34 -4.40
CA HIS A 445 -14.89 19.28 -5.84
C HIS A 445 -16.32 19.73 -6.20
N GLU A 446 -16.51 20.36 -7.37
CA GLU A 446 -17.81 20.92 -7.81
C GLU A 446 -18.95 19.88 -7.79
N THR A 447 -18.65 18.61 -8.02
CA THR A 447 -19.66 17.54 -7.97
C THR A 447 -20.25 17.39 -6.57
N LEU A 448 -19.46 17.53 -5.52
CA LEU A 448 -19.94 17.54 -4.13
C LEU A 448 -20.69 18.82 -3.79
N GLN A 449 -20.27 19.98 -4.37
CA GLN A 449 -20.96 21.25 -4.15
C GLN A 449 -22.39 21.22 -4.65
N HIS A 450 -22.66 20.50 -5.75
CA HIS A 450 -23.94 20.55 -6.45
C HIS A 450 -24.71 19.24 -6.47
N GLY A 451 -24.08 18.09 -6.18
CA GLY A 451 -24.67 16.77 -6.37
C GLY A 451 -25.51 16.23 -5.20
N GLY A 452 -25.60 16.97 -4.09
CA GLY A 452 -26.39 16.57 -2.92
C GLY A 452 -25.97 15.23 -2.30
N PRO A 453 -26.78 14.69 -1.36
CA PRO A 453 -26.44 13.44 -0.64
C PRO A 453 -26.14 12.24 -1.53
N GLY A 454 -26.81 12.13 -2.70
CA GLY A 454 -26.56 11.07 -3.67
C GLY A 454 -25.11 11.08 -4.19
N MET A 455 -24.53 12.26 -4.43
CA MET A 455 -23.15 12.40 -4.88
C MET A 455 -22.15 11.97 -3.78
N PHE A 456 -22.38 12.38 -2.53
CA PHE A 456 -21.55 11.93 -1.41
C PHE A 456 -21.57 10.41 -1.28
N ALA A 457 -22.76 9.80 -1.39
CA ALA A 457 -22.89 8.35 -1.29
C ALA A 457 -22.18 7.61 -2.44
N LEU A 458 -22.37 8.06 -3.70
CA LEU A 458 -21.73 7.38 -4.84
C LEU A 458 -20.23 7.58 -4.90
N ARG A 459 -19.70 8.77 -4.52
CA ARG A 459 -18.25 9.01 -4.47
C ARG A 459 -17.57 8.14 -3.39
N ALA A 460 -18.23 7.98 -2.23
CA ALA A 460 -17.76 7.05 -1.19
C ALA A 460 -17.74 5.61 -1.68
N ALA A 461 -18.81 5.15 -2.40
CA ALA A 461 -18.84 3.80 -2.97
C ALA A 461 -17.70 3.57 -3.98
N LEU A 462 -17.48 4.53 -4.90
CA LEU A 462 -16.37 4.47 -5.86
C LEU A 462 -15.01 4.37 -5.15
N ALA A 463 -14.72 5.29 -4.23
CA ALA A 463 -13.45 5.32 -3.51
C ALA A 463 -13.21 4.01 -2.73
N ALA A 464 -14.25 3.54 -2.04
CA ALA A 464 -14.19 2.35 -1.20
C ALA A 464 -14.01 1.05 -1.97
N THR A 465 -14.37 0.98 -3.26
CA THR A 465 -14.36 -0.27 -4.04
C THR A 465 -13.36 -0.27 -5.19
N LEU A 466 -12.95 0.88 -5.74
CA LEU A 466 -11.92 0.95 -6.78
C LEU A 466 -10.52 0.62 -6.25
N ALA A 467 -10.16 1.14 -5.08
CA ALA A 467 -8.84 0.94 -4.50
C ALA A 467 -8.89 0.36 -3.07
N PRO A 468 -7.82 -0.30 -2.63
CA PRO A 468 -7.75 -0.87 -1.28
C PRO A 468 -7.59 0.19 -0.18
N SER A 469 -7.18 1.42 -0.49
CA SER A 469 -7.11 2.53 0.47
C SER A 469 -7.97 3.71 0.02
N TRP A 470 -8.72 4.27 0.96
CA TRP A 470 -9.54 5.45 0.75
C TRP A 470 -9.62 6.31 2.01
N GLY A 471 -10.03 7.57 1.85
CA GLY A 471 -10.09 8.50 2.97
C GLY A 471 -11.23 9.50 2.87
N VAL A 472 -11.60 10.03 4.03
CA VAL A 472 -12.66 11.02 4.24
C VAL A 472 -12.13 12.11 5.16
N TYR A 473 -12.35 13.37 4.79
CA TYR A 473 -12.22 14.50 5.69
C TYR A 473 -13.55 14.77 6.39
N SER A 474 -13.51 15.00 7.70
CA SER A 474 -14.64 15.26 8.59
C SER A 474 -15.59 16.34 8.05
N GLY A 475 -16.89 16.10 8.19
CA GLY A 475 -17.95 16.92 7.59
C GLY A 475 -18.50 16.34 6.28
N TYR A 476 -17.80 15.41 5.65
CA TYR A 476 -18.31 14.66 4.52
C TYR A 476 -19.57 13.87 4.88
N GLU A 477 -19.56 13.23 6.04
CA GLU A 477 -20.71 12.50 6.57
C GLU A 477 -21.91 13.38 6.92
N LEU A 478 -21.72 14.69 6.98
CA LEU A 478 -22.76 15.72 7.17
C LEU A 478 -23.12 16.44 5.87
N TYR A 479 -22.62 15.98 4.74
CA TYR A 479 -22.84 16.60 3.43
C TYR A 479 -22.40 18.05 3.36
N GLU A 480 -21.29 18.42 4.03
CA GLU A 480 -20.73 19.77 3.94
C GLU A 480 -20.29 20.05 2.51
N HIS A 481 -20.95 21.03 1.85
CA HIS A 481 -20.84 21.25 0.41
C HIS A 481 -20.73 22.69 -0.02
N ILE A 482 -20.62 23.64 0.92
CA ILE A 482 -20.65 25.06 0.58
C ILE A 482 -19.23 25.56 0.29
N PRO A 483 -18.93 26.00 -0.94
CA PRO A 483 -17.64 26.56 -1.29
C PRO A 483 -17.49 28.00 -0.78
N LEU A 484 -16.24 28.43 -0.58
CA LEU A 484 -15.91 29.83 -0.21
C LEU A 484 -16.53 30.86 -1.18
N ARG A 485 -16.55 30.50 -2.46
CA ARG A 485 -17.16 31.28 -3.54
C ARG A 485 -17.41 30.39 -4.75
N PRO A 486 -18.31 30.78 -5.67
CA PRO A 486 -18.52 29.99 -6.90
C PRO A 486 -17.21 29.74 -7.66
N GLY A 487 -16.99 28.50 -8.10
CA GLY A 487 -15.78 28.06 -8.81
C GLY A 487 -14.54 27.86 -7.93
N SER A 488 -14.68 27.93 -6.60
CA SER A 488 -13.64 27.58 -5.64
C SER A 488 -13.82 26.15 -5.14
N GLU A 489 -12.74 25.42 -4.94
CA GLU A 489 -12.74 24.15 -4.22
C GLU A 489 -12.50 24.31 -2.71
N GLU A 490 -12.23 25.53 -2.24
CA GLU A 490 -12.09 25.85 -0.82
C GLU A 490 -13.46 25.88 -0.14
N TYR A 491 -13.56 25.33 1.06
CA TYR A 491 -14.77 25.41 1.88
C TYR A 491 -15.02 26.83 2.41
N LEU A 492 -16.28 27.25 2.44
CA LEU A 492 -16.69 28.40 3.25
C LEU A 492 -16.50 28.07 4.73
N ASP A 493 -15.97 29.02 5.49
CA ASP A 493 -15.64 28.86 6.91
C ASP A 493 -14.72 27.65 7.14
N SER A 494 -13.68 27.58 6.31
CA SER A 494 -12.72 26.48 6.29
C SER A 494 -12.06 26.27 7.65
N GLU A 495 -12.08 25.04 8.11
CA GLU A 495 -11.44 24.57 9.35
C GLU A 495 -9.91 24.77 9.35
N LYS A 496 -9.32 25.05 8.19
CA LYS A 496 -7.91 25.46 8.09
C LYS A 496 -7.63 26.79 8.80
N TYR A 497 -8.63 27.66 8.94
CA TYR A 497 -8.44 29.03 9.46
C TYR A 497 -9.30 29.34 10.68
N GLN A 498 -10.24 28.45 11.04
CA GLN A 498 -11.14 28.68 12.18
C GLN A 498 -11.59 27.37 12.82
N LEU A 499 -12.13 27.44 14.02
CA LEU A 499 -12.75 26.30 14.68
C LEU A 499 -14.09 25.98 14.02
N ARG A 500 -14.33 24.68 13.77
CA ARG A 500 -15.57 24.19 13.15
C ARG A 500 -16.13 22.98 13.89
N PRO A 501 -16.71 23.18 15.10
CA PRO A 501 -17.38 22.08 15.79
C PRO A 501 -18.59 21.59 15.00
N ARG A 502 -18.85 20.28 15.03
CA ARG A 502 -19.93 19.62 14.28
C ARG A 502 -20.93 18.94 15.19
N ARG A 503 -22.21 18.88 14.78
CA ARG A 503 -23.31 18.26 15.53
C ARG A 503 -23.65 16.89 15.00
N PHE A 504 -22.70 15.96 15.05
CA PHE A 504 -22.84 14.60 14.52
C PHE A 504 -24.02 13.84 15.11
N ASP A 505 -24.20 13.89 16.43
CA ASP A 505 -25.30 13.21 17.12
C ASP A 505 -26.68 13.74 16.74
N GLU A 506 -26.78 15.04 16.48
CA GLU A 506 -28.00 15.67 16.03
C GLU A 506 -28.37 15.23 14.60
N ALA A 507 -27.41 15.27 13.68
CA ALA A 507 -27.59 14.82 12.30
C ALA A 507 -28.00 13.32 12.26
N ARG A 508 -27.35 12.50 13.10
CA ARG A 508 -27.69 11.07 13.19
C ARG A 508 -29.12 10.84 13.68
N ARG A 509 -29.55 11.57 14.71
CA ARG A 509 -30.95 11.46 15.22
C ARG A 509 -31.99 11.91 14.18
N ARG A 510 -31.64 12.85 13.30
CA ARG A 510 -32.51 13.32 12.21
C ARG A 510 -32.47 12.45 10.96
N GLY A 511 -31.57 11.45 10.88
CA GLY A 511 -31.34 10.67 9.66
C GLY A 511 -30.64 11.46 8.56
N GLU A 512 -29.94 12.52 8.92
CA GLU A 512 -29.22 13.43 8.02
C GLU A 512 -27.70 13.17 8.06
N SER A 513 -27.30 11.89 8.19
CA SER A 513 -25.90 11.50 8.29
C SER A 513 -25.57 10.35 7.35
N LEU A 514 -24.45 10.43 6.66
CA LEU A 514 -23.90 9.37 5.79
C LEU A 514 -23.14 8.28 6.59
N GLU A 515 -22.96 8.44 7.91
CA GLU A 515 -22.23 7.47 8.75
C GLU A 515 -22.68 6.02 8.55
N PRO A 516 -23.99 5.68 8.46
CA PRO A 516 -24.41 4.30 8.25
C PRO A 516 -23.93 3.72 6.90
N TRP A 517 -23.89 4.56 5.86
CA TRP A 517 -23.39 4.16 4.54
C TRP A 517 -21.87 3.91 4.55
N ILE A 518 -21.11 4.82 5.16
CA ILE A 518 -19.66 4.67 5.34
C ILE A 518 -19.35 3.39 6.12
N ALA A 519 -20.07 3.14 7.23
CA ALA A 519 -19.92 1.92 8.02
C ALA A 519 -20.22 0.66 7.19
N THR A 520 -21.25 0.70 6.35
CA THR A 520 -21.58 -0.41 5.45
C THR A 520 -20.46 -0.68 4.45
N LEU A 521 -19.93 0.35 3.80
CA LEU A 521 -18.81 0.23 2.86
C LEU A 521 -17.56 -0.35 3.54
N ASN A 522 -17.19 0.15 4.72
CA ASN A 522 -16.02 -0.34 5.45
C ASN A 522 -16.22 -1.78 5.95
N ARG A 523 -17.44 -2.18 6.36
CA ARG A 523 -17.76 -3.57 6.69
C ARG A 523 -17.57 -4.49 5.49
N ILE A 524 -18.11 -4.12 4.33
CA ILE A 524 -18.00 -4.90 3.07
C ILE A 524 -16.52 -5.07 2.71
N ARG A 525 -15.73 -4.00 2.71
CA ARG A 525 -14.31 -4.03 2.37
C ARG A 525 -13.49 -4.98 3.26
N ARG A 526 -13.80 -5.02 4.56
CA ARG A 526 -13.13 -5.91 5.52
C ARG A 526 -13.54 -7.37 5.32
N ALA A 527 -14.79 -7.62 4.92
CA ALA A 527 -15.30 -8.97 4.68
C ALA A 527 -14.74 -9.60 3.39
N HIS A 528 -14.35 -8.79 2.40
CA HIS A 528 -13.97 -9.25 1.07
C HIS A 528 -12.48 -9.02 0.74
N PRO A 529 -11.64 -10.07 0.79
CA PRO A 529 -10.22 -9.98 0.39
C PRO A 529 -10.03 -9.45 -1.04
N ALA A 530 -10.96 -9.69 -1.94
CA ALA A 530 -10.92 -9.15 -3.30
C ALA A 530 -10.87 -7.61 -3.33
N LEU A 531 -11.54 -6.93 -2.40
CA LEU A 531 -11.53 -5.46 -2.29
C LEU A 531 -10.25 -4.90 -1.64
N GLN A 532 -9.43 -5.77 -1.05
CA GLN A 532 -8.18 -5.41 -0.39
C GLN A 532 -6.97 -5.49 -1.33
N GLN A 533 -7.20 -5.74 -2.63
CA GLN A 533 -6.19 -5.84 -3.67
C GLN A 533 -6.29 -4.69 -4.66
N LEU A 534 -5.15 -4.35 -5.31
CA LEU A 534 -5.09 -3.26 -6.29
C LEU A 534 -5.09 -3.74 -7.74
N ARG A 535 -4.40 -4.87 -8.04
CA ARG A 535 -4.16 -5.35 -9.41
C ARG A 535 -5.33 -6.07 -10.06
N ASN A 536 -6.36 -6.40 -9.31
CA ASN A 536 -7.38 -7.39 -9.64
C ASN A 536 -8.69 -6.78 -10.15
N ILE A 537 -8.67 -5.54 -10.63
CA ILE A 537 -9.86 -4.87 -11.16
C ILE A 537 -10.10 -5.25 -12.62
N HIS A 538 -11.36 -5.54 -12.96
CA HIS A 538 -11.83 -5.78 -14.32
C HIS A 538 -13.13 -5.01 -14.58
N PHE A 539 -13.17 -4.19 -15.64
CA PHE A 539 -14.36 -3.42 -16.01
C PHE A 539 -15.24 -4.20 -16.97
N HIS A 540 -16.56 -4.19 -16.70
CA HIS A 540 -17.56 -4.86 -17.52
C HIS A 540 -18.34 -3.86 -18.37
N HIS A 541 -18.79 -4.32 -19.54
CA HIS A 541 -19.64 -3.51 -20.40
C HIS A 541 -21.04 -3.32 -19.79
N ILE A 542 -21.53 -2.09 -19.81
CA ILE A 542 -22.92 -1.75 -19.47
C ILE A 542 -23.38 -0.65 -20.43
N ASP A 543 -24.60 -0.80 -20.98
CA ASP A 543 -25.17 0.03 -22.07
C ASP A 543 -25.69 1.41 -21.64
N ASN A 544 -25.35 1.85 -20.44
CA ASN A 544 -25.70 3.16 -19.92
C ASN A 544 -24.43 3.87 -19.39
N ASP A 545 -24.14 5.07 -19.89
CA ASP A 545 -22.97 5.84 -19.47
C ASP A 545 -23.08 6.47 -18.06
N ALA A 546 -24.29 6.53 -17.52
CA ALA A 546 -24.52 6.90 -16.13
C ALA A 546 -24.34 5.73 -15.15
N LEU A 547 -24.01 4.54 -15.63
CA LEU A 547 -23.69 3.37 -14.81
C LEU A 547 -22.27 2.89 -15.08
N ILE A 548 -21.52 2.60 -14.04
CA ILE A 548 -20.19 1.95 -14.12
C ILE A 548 -20.24 0.59 -13.45
N ALA A 549 -19.57 -0.39 -14.05
CA ALA A 549 -19.53 -1.76 -13.54
C ALA A 549 -18.11 -2.33 -13.59
N TYR A 550 -17.65 -2.87 -12.49
CA TYR A 550 -16.33 -3.52 -12.40
C TYR A 550 -16.32 -4.60 -11.31
N SER A 551 -15.49 -5.60 -11.51
CA SER A 551 -15.28 -6.67 -10.55
C SER A 551 -13.86 -6.68 -10.01
N LYS A 552 -13.70 -7.33 -8.87
CA LYS A 552 -12.42 -7.69 -8.28
C LYS A 552 -12.45 -9.14 -7.85
N PHE A 553 -11.41 -9.89 -8.19
CA PHE A 553 -11.26 -11.29 -7.86
C PHE A 553 -9.92 -11.55 -7.17
N ASP A 554 -9.94 -12.21 -6.01
CA ASP A 554 -8.73 -12.68 -5.34
C ASP A 554 -8.53 -14.19 -5.57
N PRO A 555 -7.60 -14.60 -6.44
CA PRO A 555 -7.38 -16.01 -6.74
C PRO A 555 -6.80 -16.82 -5.57
N ARG A 556 -6.33 -16.15 -4.50
CA ARG A 556 -5.78 -16.84 -3.32
C ARG A 556 -6.88 -17.34 -2.40
N THR A 557 -7.99 -16.60 -2.33
CA THR A 557 -9.13 -16.91 -1.45
C THR A 557 -10.34 -17.43 -2.21
N GLY A 558 -10.39 -17.19 -3.54
CA GLY A 558 -11.55 -17.46 -4.37
C GLY A 558 -12.66 -16.40 -4.22
N ASP A 559 -12.42 -15.34 -3.44
CA ASP A 559 -13.39 -14.27 -3.22
C ASP A 559 -13.52 -13.39 -4.46
N SER A 560 -14.75 -13.03 -4.80
CA SER A 560 -15.07 -12.19 -5.96
C SER A 560 -16.21 -11.24 -5.65
N VAL A 561 -16.00 -9.96 -5.97
CA VAL A 561 -16.99 -8.89 -5.76
C VAL A 561 -17.19 -8.11 -7.06
N LEU A 562 -18.44 -7.85 -7.39
CA LEU A 562 -18.85 -7.01 -8.51
C LEU A 562 -19.56 -5.76 -7.98
N ALA A 563 -19.05 -4.58 -8.33
CA ALA A 563 -19.67 -3.29 -8.04
C ALA A 563 -20.36 -2.73 -9.28
N VAL A 564 -21.61 -2.31 -9.13
CA VAL A 564 -22.36 -1.53 -10.13
C VAL A 564 -22.82 -0.25 -9.45
N ILE A 565 -22.39 0.91 -9.97
CA ILE A 565 -22.60 2.21 -9.31
C ILE A 565 -23.30 3.17 -10.26
N ASN A 566 -24.34 3.84 -9.77
CA ASN A 566 -25.04 4.91 -10.46
C ASN A 566 -24.24 6.22 -10.31
N LEU A 567 -23.79 6.79 -11.42
CA LEU A 567 -23.03 8.05 -11.47
C LEU A 567 -23.93 9.30 -11.51
N ASN A 568 -25.24 9.12 -11.69
CA ASN A 568 -26.24 10.19 -11.64
C ASN A 568 -26.82 10.31 -10.23
N PRO A 569 -26.46 11.36 -9.45
CA PRO A 569 -26.92 11.49 -8.06
C PRO A 569 -28.40 11.83 -7.91
N PHE A 570 -29.07 12.25 -8.99
CA PHE A 570 -30.44 12.79 -8.97
C PHE A 570 -31.48 11.89 -9.60
N GLY A 571 -31.06 10.95 -10.45
CA GLY A 571 -31.97 10.16 -11.27
C GLY A 571 -31.77 8.65 -11.09
N ALA A 572 -32.88 7.92 -11.26
CA ALA A 572 -32.82 6.48 -11.42
C ALA A 572 -32.19 6.13 -12.77
N GLU A 573 -31.18 5.27 -12.76
CA GLU A 573 -30.52 4.78 -13.95
C GLU A 573 -30.68 3.28 -14.07
N GLN A 574 -30.80 2.81 -15.32
CA GLN A 574 -30.98 1.39 -15.61
C GLN A 574 -30.22 1.00 -16.87
N GLY A 575 -29.83 -0.25 -16.96
CA GLY A 575 -29.13 -0.79 -18.12
C GLY A 575 -28.91 -2.28 -18.03
N THR A 576 -28.38 -2.86 -19.10
CA THR A 576 -27.92 -4.24 -19.12
C THR A 576 -26.41 -4.26 -18.95
N ILE A 577 -25.95 -5.05 -18.00
CA ILE A 577 -24.53 -5.36 -17.81
C ILE A 577 -24.21 -6.70 -18.47
N TRP A 578 -23.10 -6.77 -19.23
CA TRP A 578 -22.53 -7.99 -19.76
C TRP A 578 -21.25 -8.34 -19.01
N LEU A 579 -21.30 -9.45 -18.28
CA LEU A 579 -20.16 -9.94 -17.50
C LEU A 579 -19.16 -10.68 -18.40
N ASP A 580 -17.89 -10.38 -18.23
CA ASP A 580 -16.80 -11.24 -18.66
C ASP A 580 -16.68 -12.40 -17.64
N MET A 581 -17.41 -13.49 -17.91
CA MET A 581 -17.52 -14.63 -17.01
C MET A 581 -16.14 -15.29 -16.74
N PRO A 582 -15.27 -15.49 -17.75
CA PRO A 582 -13.92 -16.00 -17.53
C PRO A 582 -13.05 -15.10 -16.62
N ALA A 583 -13.17 -13.78 -16.71
CA ALA A 583 -12.46 -12.86 -15.82
C ALA A 583 -12.89 -13.03 -14.34
N LEU A 584 -14.11 -13.51 -14.13
CA LEU A 584 -14.66 -13.87 -12.82
C LEU A 584 -14.36 -15.32 -12.42
N GLY A 585 -13.69 -16.11 -13.30
CA GLY A 585 -13.36 -17.50 -13.10
C GLY A 585 -14.49 -18.50 -13.39
N HIS A 586 -15.54 -18.07 -14.10
CA HIS A 586 -16.71 -18.85 -14.47
C HIS A 586 -16.78 -19.13 -15.97
N GLU A 587 -17.58 -20.14 -16.35
CA GLU A 587 -17.88 -20.42 -17.76
C GLU A 587 -18.96 -19.45 -18.29
N TRP A 588 -18.94 -19.17 -19.62
CA TRP A 588 -19.83 -18.19 -20.24
C TRP A 588 -21.33 -18.42 -20.02
N HIS A 589 -21.75 -19.66 -19.81
CA HIS A 589 -23.14 -20.06 -19.64
C HIS A 589 -23.53 -20.32 -18.17
N ASP A 590 -22.63 -20.09 -17.22
CA ASP A 590 -22.91 -20.30 -15.81
C ASP A 590 -24.03 -19.35 -15.33
N GLN A 591 -24.83 -19.86 -14.40
CA GLN A 591 -25.80 -19.08 -13.64
C GLN A 591 -25.33 -18.98 -12.19
N LEU A 592 -25.15 -17.77 -11.71
CA LEU A 592 -24.59 -17.48 -10.41
C LEU A 592 -25.68 -16.97 -9.46
N THR A 593 -25.75 -17.50 -8.25
CA THR A 593 -26.48 -16.85 -7.18
C THR A 593 -25.60 -15.80 -6.55
N VAL A 594 -25.90 -14.52 -6.79
CA VAL A 594 -25.15 -13.39 -6.25
C VAL A 594 -25.88 -12.77 -5.06
N PHE A 595 -25.12 -12.31 -4.08
CA PHE A 595 -25.64 -11.68 -2.87
C PHE A 595 -25.28 -10.20 -2.85
N ASP A 596 -26.26 -9.32 -2.74
CA ASP A 596 -26.03 -7.88 -2.64
C ASP A 596 -25.75 -7.48 -1.19
N GLU A 597 -24.51 -7.14 -0.90
CA GLU A 597 -24.03 -6.72 0.42
C GLU A 597 -24.66 -5.41 0.93
N VAL A 598 -25.24 -4.62 0.02
CA VAL A 598 -25.92 -3.36 0.35
C VAL A 598 -27.36 -3.60 0.80
N SER A 599 -28.13 -4.34 0.01
CA SER A 599 -29.56 -4.54 0.26
C SER A 599 -29.88 -5.84 1.00
N GLY A 600 -28.95 -6.81 1.05
CA GLY A 600 -29.18 -8.15 1.55
C GLY A 600 -29.97 -9.05 0.60
N ALA A 601 -30.26 -8.60 -0.62
CA ALA A 601 -31.02 -9.36 -1.62
C ALA A 601 -30.12 -10.38 -2.34
N GLN A 602 -30.77 -11.45 -2.83
CA GLN A 602 -30.14 -12.43 -3.70
C GLN A 602 -30.73 -12.36 -5.11
N TYR A 603 -29.87 -12.53 -6.10
CA TYR A 603 -30.22 -12.54 -7.50
C TYR A 603 -29.65 -13.76 -8.21
N SER A 604 -30.29 -14.21 -9.29
CA SER A 604 -29.70 -15.17 -10.22
C SER A 604 -29.20 -14.42 -11.44
N TRP A 605 -27.89 -14.44 -11.63
CA TRP A 605 -27.19 -13.71 -12.68
C TRP A 605 -26.45 -14.66 -13.61
N GLY A 606 -26.49 -14.36 -14.91
CA GLY A 606 -25.67 -15.00 -15.93
C GLY A 606 -24.78 -13.97 -16.62
N GLN A 607 -24.49 -14.20 -17.91
CA GLN A 607 -23.65 -13.30 -18.70
C GLN A 607 -24.29 -11.90 -18.84
N ALA A 608 -25.60 -11.81 -19.12
CA ALA A 608 -26.32 -10.55 -19.33
C ALA A 608 -27.36 -10.35 -18.23
N ASN A 609 -27.35 -9.21 -17.55
CA ASN A 609 -28.22 -8.94 -16.40
C ASN A 609 -28.76 -7.51 -16.44
N PHE A 610 -30.04 -7.36 -16.20
CA PHE A 610 -30.68 -6.05 -16.07
C PHE A 610 -30.41 -5.50 -14.66
N VAL A 611 -30.02 -4.23 -14.57
CA VAL A 611 -29.84 -3.49 -13.32
C VAL A 611 -30.60 -2.18 -13.35
N ARG A 612 -31.14 -1.77 -12.19
CA ARG A 612 -31.71 -0.46 -11.96
C ARG A 612 -31.33 0.04 -10.58
N LEU A 613 -30.72 1.22 -10.52
CA LEU A 613 -30.29 1.89 -9.30
C LEU A 613 -31.01 3.22 -9.13
N GLU A 614 -31.55 3.44 -7.94
CA GLU A 614 -32.28 4.64 -7.55
C GLU A 614 -31.53 5.30 -6.38
N PRO A 615 -30.92 6.50 -6.56
CA PRO A 615 -30.03 7.11 -5.55
C PRO A 615 -30.65 7.28 -4.16
N TRP A 616 -31.97 7.45 -4.10
CA TRP A 616 -32.71 7.56 -2.83
C TRP A 616 -32.96 6.23 -2.12
N ARG A 617 -32.66 5.09 -2.77
CA ARG A 617 -32.72 3.74 -2.18
C ARG A 617 -31.32 3.15 -2.01
N ALA A 618 -30.56 3.12 -3.11
CA ALA A 618 -29.19 2.67 -3.15
C ALA A 618 -28.48 3.25 -4.37
N VAL A 619 -27.32 3.86 -4.18
CA VAL A 619 -26.46 4.37 -5.27
C VAL A 619 -25.66 3.25 -5.94
N ALA A 620 -25.53 2.09 -5.30
CA ALA A 620 -24.71 0.98 -5.76
C ALA A 620 -25.32 -0.38 -5.40
N HIS A 621 -25.07 -1.38 -6.26
CA HIS A 621 -25.00 -2.78 -5.88
C HIS A 621 -23.54 -3.17 -5.65
N ILE A 622 -23.26 -3.85 -4.56
CA ILE A 622 -21.96 -4.49 -4.28
C ILE A 622 -22.25 -5.97 -4.07
N LEU A 623 -22.02 -6.74 -5.11
CA LEU A 623 -22.46 -8.12 -5.22
C LEU A 623 -21.31 -9.07 -4.88
N ALA A 624 -21.48 -9.87 -3.84
CA ALA A 624 -20.62 -11.02 -3.58
C ALA A 624 -21.00 -12.16 -4.53
N LEU A 625 -20.04 -12.69 -5.26
CA LEU A 625 -20.23 -13.82 -6.15
C LEU A 625 -19.90 -15.14 -5.41
N PRO A 626 -20.43 -16.29 -5.88
CA PRO A 626 -20.09 -17.58 -5.30
C PRO A 626 -18.57 -17.79 -5.31
N PRO A 627 -17.97 -18.26 -4.20
CA PRO A 627 -16.54 -18.49 -4.15
C PRO A 627 -16.13 -19.60 -5.13
N ILE A 628 -15.08 -19.32 -5.91
CA ILE A 628 -14.48 -20.31 -6.79
C ILE A 628 -13.54 -21.18 -5.95
N GLY A 629 -13.57 -22.52 -6.16
CA GLY A 629 -12.65 -23.42 -5.49
C GLY A 629 -11.21 -22.94 -5.67
N VAL A 630 -10.49 -22.74 -4.55
CA VAL A 630 -9.10 -22.30 -4.57
C VAL A 630 -8.27 -23.32 -5.35
N PRO A 631 -7.65 -22.98 -6.48
CA PRO A 631 -6.81 -23.91 -7.22
C PRO A 631 -5.67 -24.38 -6.30
N THR A 632 -5.42 -25.69 -6.25
CA THR A 632 -4.21 -26.19 -5.61
C THR A 632 -2.99 -25.52 -6.24
N ARG A 633 -1.95 -25.25 -5.45
CA ARG A 633 -0.73 -24.49 -5.85
C ARG A 633 -0.16 -24.83 -7.23
N THR A 634 -0.44 -26.02 -7.75
CA THR A 634 -0.01 -26.50 -9.06
C THR A 634 -0.76 -25.84 -10.24
N THR A 635 -1.99 -25.41 -10.05
CA THR A 635 -2.85 -24.83 -11.11
C THR A 635 -2.64 -23.32 -11.28
N LEU A 636 -2.12 -22.62 -10.25
CA LEU A 636 -1.83 -21.16 -10.34
C LEU A 636 -0.65 -20.83 -11.26
N ALA A 637 0.27 -21.77 -11.49
CA ALA A 637 1.38 -21.58 -12.41
C ALA A 637 0.94 -21.57 -13.89
N TYR A 638 -0.16 -22.24 -14.23
CA TYR A 638 -0.61 -22.41 -15.62
C TYR A 638 -1.49 -21.25 -16.15
N ARG A 639 -2.14 -20.47 -15.29
CA ARG A 639 -3.08 -19.41 -15.74
C ARG A 639 -2.47 -18.02 -15.95
N ARG A 640 -1.17 -17.83 -15.74
CA ARG A 640 -0.50 -16.52 -15.93
C ARG A 640 0.03 -16.25 -17.34
N ASN A 641 -0.11 -17.17 -18.29
CA ASN A 641 0.42 -17.04 -19.64
C ASN A 641 -0.63 -17.19 -20.77
N SER A 642 -1.88 -16.83 -20.53
CA SER A 642 -2.86 -16.71 -21.62
C SER A 642 -3.33 -15.26 -21.77
#